data_bee90285e2fd6e86db248b2b8c47f774
#
_entry.id   bee90285e2fd6e86db248b2b8c47f774
#
_cell.length_a   1.000
_cell.length_b   1.000
_cell.length_c   1.000
_cell.angle_alpha   90.00
_cell.angle_beta   90.00
_cell.angle_gamma   90.00
#
_symmetry.space_group_name_H-M   'P 1'
#
loop_
_entity.id
_entity.type
_entity.pdbx_description
1 polymer ?
#
loop_
_entity_poly.entity_id
_entity_poly.type
_entity_poly.pdbx_seq_one_letter_code
_entity_poly.pdbx_strand_id
1 'polypeptide(L)'
;MSVVLFAGTTEGRMLADILKKWDVPAVVCTATEFGGALIDEGGSVKVSSDRLGEDGLRRLIEGCTLVVDATHPYSVNMTRKIVEECARCGREYVRIERPVGMQDADGIIEAADMAAAVEYLNGAAGNIFVTTGSRELHAFTAMEGWRDRVYARVLSSPSVAQSCAEMGFEGKNIFLMQGPFCEELNYGMMKQIDAEYLVTKDSGDWGGFGEKLRAAKRAGVKVIVVGRPDKPSGIGFDAAAKLIAERFGKQHSPECGRRTVRIVGIGVGPGTLTADGRSAVDRADALIGGARMIAAVGGGKNEFREYRTDRILEYLDGHPEFANTAILVSGDAGFFSMAKELLSKIDRDRYDVEVICGVPSVAYLCSKIGGSWDDALLMSSHARAANVVGAAASNHKVIALLDGAGGAAKLCSDLSEYGLGGVRVAIGQDLGGEDEKIVCGSPADLAGTEFGRLCIAMIINDSPPPSRSCIPDDCFIRGDAPMTKSEIRSLSVSKLRLNKDSIVYDIGAGTGSVSVEAALAAPNGMVYAVEKERSSAELVEKNARKFSAPNISVTVGSAPDALRDLPAPTHVFIGGSSGNLREIIRAVLDKAPNARIVINSITLETVSEAIGCVRDLNLVEEETVSVSVARAKSVGGYHLMNGQNPVYITVCRGGG
;
A
#
# COMPACT_ATOMS: atom_id res chain seq x y z
N MET A 1 -3.75 27.44 38.38
CA MET A 1 -2.58 27.43 37.44
C MET A 1 -3.17 27.54 36.04
N SER A 2 -2.67 28.47 35.22
CA SER A 2 -3.16 28.67 33.85
C SER A 2 -1.99 29.10 32.93
N VAL A 3 -2.18 28.85 31.63
CA VAL A 3 -1.22 29.21 30.57
C VAL A 3 -1.76 30.42 29.81
N VAL A 4 -0.91 31.37 29.47
CA VAL A 4 -1.19 32.35 28.42
C VAL A 4 -0.34 31.99 27.20
N LEU A 5 -1.00 31.68 26.10
CA LEU A 5 -0.36 31.31 24.83
C LEU A 5 -0.56 32.42 23.79
N PHE A 6 0.51 33.06 23.38
CA PHE A 6 0.50 34.00 22.27
C PHE A 6 0.65 33.21 20.96
N ALA A 7 -0.47 32.92 20.28
CA ALA A 7 -0.54 32.09 19.09
C ALA A 7 -0.58 32.97 17.84
N GLY A 8 0.44 32.89 17.02
CA GLY A 8 0.51 33.56 15.72
C GLY A 8 1.00 32.63 14.61
N THR A 9 1.12 31.34 14.92
CA THR A 9 1.77 30.34 14.08
C THR A 9 1.03 29.01 14.14
N THR A 10 1.41 28.08 13.29
CA THR A 10 0.85 26.70 13.30
C THR A 10 1.16 25.99 14.61
N GLU A 11 2.37 26.16 15.14
CA GLU A 11 2.77 25.57 16.43
C GLU A 11 1.93 26.11 17.59
N GLY A 12 1.60 27.40 17.54
CA GLY A 12 0.68 27.99 18.52
C GLY A 12 -0.72 27.36 18.50
N ARG A 13 -1.24 27.04 17.32
CA ARG A 13 -2.52 26.35 17.17
C ARG A 13 -2.44 24.92 17.68
N MET A 14 -1.43 24.16 17.26
CA MET A 14 -1.21 22.80 17.74
C MET A 14 -1.10 22.74 19.26
N LEU A 15 -0.39 23.69 19.86
CA LEU A 15 -0.28 23.75 21.32
C LEU A 15 -1.62 24.10 22.00
N ALA A 16 -2.46 24.96 21.40
CA ALA A 16 -3.79 25.24 21.90
C ALA A 16 -4.67 23.97 21.92
N ASP A 17 -4.61 23.13 20.87
CA ASP A 17 -5.32 21.85 20.79
C ASP A 17 -4.82 20.86 21.85
N ILE A 18 -3.51 20.82 22.10
CA ILE A 18 -2.90 19.99 23.16
C ILE A 18 -3.37 20.45 24.54
N LEU A 19 -3.37 21.76 24.81
CA LEU A 19 -3.86 22.33 26.08
C LEU A 19 -5.32 21.99 26.32
N LYS A 20 -6.14 22.03 25.27
CA LYS A 20 -7.55 21.61 25.31
C LYS A 20 -7.71 20.13 25.65
N LYS A 21 -6.97 19.25 24.97
CA LYS A 21 -6.97 17.80 25.23
C LYS A 21 -6.52 17.46 26.66
N TRP A 22 -5.54 18.17 27.17
CA TRP A 22 -5.05 17.98 28.54
C TRP A 22 -5.93 18.63 29.61
N ASP A 23 -6.97 19.34 29.19
CA ASP A 23 -7.83 20.13 30.10
C ASP A 23 -6.97 21.05 31.00
N VAL A 24 -6.04 21.78 30.36
CA VAL A 24 -5.19 22.79 31.01
C VAL A 24 -5.82 24.16 30.78
N PRO A 25 -6.16 24.91 31.86
CA PRO A 25 -6.73 26.23 31.71
C PRO A 25 -5.79 27.16 30.95
N ALA A 26 -6.22 27.67 29.80
CA ALA A 26 -5.40 28.53 28.96
C ALA A 26 -6.19 29.68 28.33
N VAL A 27 -5.51 30.82 28.17
CA VAL A 27 -5.97 31.94 27.34
C VAL A 27 -5.04 32.03 26.13
N VAL A 28 -5.62 31.83 24.95
CA VAL A 28 -4.91 31.89 23.67
C VAL A 28 -5.14 33.25 23.03
N CYS A 29 -4.07 34.02 22.87
CA CYS A 29 -4.09 35.36 22.29
C CYS A 29 -3.66 35.32 20.83
N THR A 30 -4.48 35.85 19.92
CA THR A 30 -4.16 35.95 18.49
C THR A 30 -4.13 37.41 18.04
N ALA A 31 -3.32 37.71 17.02
CA ALA A 31 -3.16 39.08 16.52
C ALA A 31 -4.31 39.53 15.60
N THR A 32 -5.17 38.63 15.16
CA THR A 32 -6.29 38.89 14.23
C THR A 32 -7.50 38.02 14.58
N GLU A 33 -8.71 38.52 14.34
CA GLU A 33 -9.95 37.74 14.47
C GLU A 33 -9.92 36.46 13.65
N PHE A 34 -9.32 36.51 12.46
CA PHE A 34 -9.15 35.35 11.60
C PHE A 34 -8.24 34.27 12.24
N GLY A 35 -7.14 34.68 12.89
CA GLY A 35 -6.28 33.76 13.63
C GLY A 35 -7.01 33.09 14.80
N GLY A 36 -7.93 33.83 15.45
CA GLY A 36 -8.78 33.32 16.52
C GLY A 36 -9.82 32.31 16.01
N ALA A 37 -10.44 32.58 14.86
CA ALA A 37 -11.44 31.69 14.24
C ALA A 37 -10.90 30.32 13.80
N LEU A 38 -9.57 30.18 13.69
CA LEU A 38 -8.88 28.92 13.37
C LEU A 38 -8.56 28.06 14.59
N ILE A 39 -8.84 28.54 15.80
CA ILE A 39 -8.62 27.84 17.05
C ILE A 39 -9.96 27.41 17.61
N ASP A 40 -10.11 26.12 17.86
CA ASP A 40 -11.36 25.57 18.38
C ASP A 40 -11.52 25.93 19.87
N GLU A 41 -12.33 26.98 20.13
CA GLU A 41 -12.65 27.44 21.49
C GLU A 41 -13.55 26.43 22.20
N GLY A 42 -13.23 26.12 23.45
CA GLY A 42 -14.07 25.26 24.30
C GLY A 42 -13.31 24.55 25.43
N GLY A 43 -14.04 24.05 26.41
CA GLY A 43 -13.45 23.42 27.60
C GLY A 43 -12.64 24.40 28.43
N SER A 44 -11.37 24.07 28.69
CA SER A 44 -10.42 24.86 29.48
C SER A 44 -9.73 25.97 28.70
N VAL A 45 -9.93 26.06 27.38
CA VAL A 45 -9.24 27.02 26.50
C VAL A 45 -10.18 28.15 26.08
N LYS A 46 -9.78 29.39 26.32
CA LYS A 46 -10.46 30.61 25.86
C LYS A 46 -9.61 31.32 24.82
N VAL A 47 -10.24 31.83 23.77
CA VAL A 47 -9.56 32.59 22.71
C VAL A 47 -9.83 34.07 22.87
N SER A 48 -8.78 34.90 22.79
CA SER A 48 -8.87 36.36 22.75
C SER A 48 -8.18 36.90 21.51
N SER A 49 -8.95 37.59 20.67
CA SER A 49 -8.45 38.26 19.45
C SER A 49 -8.37 39.79 19.60
N ASP A 50 -8.62 40.31 20.80
CA ASP A 50 -8.56 41.74 21.07
C ASP A 50 -7.14 42.28 20.95
N ARG A 51 -6.98 43.51 20.43
CA ARG A 51 -5.71 44.23 20.49
C ARG A 51 -5.42 44.60 21.94
N LEU A 52 -4.53 43.84 22.58
CA LEU A 52 -4.12 44.07 23.95
C LEU A 52 -3.30 45.34 24.06
N GLY A 53 -3.86 46.36 24.73
CA GLY A 53 -3.06 47.49 25.26
C GLY A 53 -2.13 47.03 26.37
N GLU A 54 -1.19 47.90 26.82
CA GLU A 54 -0.21 47.54 27.84
C GLU A 54 -0.84 47.08 29.17
N ASP A 55 -1.92 47.72 29.61
CA ASP A 55 -2.66 47.30 30.81
C ASP A 55 -3.41 45.97 30.63
N GLY A 56 -3.87 45.66 29.43
CA GLY A 56 -4.51 44.38 29.10
C GLY A 56 -3.49 43.22 29.09
N LEU A 57 -2.31 43.44 28.50
CA LEU A 57 -1.21 42.48 28.49
C LEU A 57 -0.74 42.16 29.91
N ARG A 58 -0.55 43.19 30.73
CA ARG A 58 -0.16 43.03 32.14
C ARG A 58 -1.15 42.18 32.93
N ARG A 59 -2.44 42.51 32.87
CA ARG A 59 -3.49 41.76 33.59
C ARG A 59 -3.55 40.29 33.20
N LEU A 60 -3.35 39.97 31.92
CA LEU A 60 -3.28 38.61 31.43
C LEU A 60 -2.06 37.85 32.00
N ILE A 61 -0.90 38.45 31.96
CA ILE A 61 0.35 37.85 32.44
C ILE A 61 0.35 37.70 33.96
N GLU A 62 -0.16 38.67 34.70
CA GLU A 62 -0.31 38.57 36.16
C GLU A 62 -1.20 37.41 36.58
N GLY A 63 -2.26 37.13 35.83
CA GLY A 63 -3.24 36.07 36.09
C GLY A 63 -2.80 34.65 35.75
N CYS A 64 -1.62 34.46 35.14
CA CYS A 64 -1.16 33.14 34.71
C CYS A 64 0.07 32.65 35.48
N THR A 65 0.42 31.37 35.32
CA THR A 65 1.61 30.74 35.87
C THR A 65 2.72 30.56 34.85
N LEU A 66 2.37 30.44 33.59
CA LEU A 66 3.29 30.22 32.47
C LEU A 66 2.84 31.01 31.25
N VAL A 67 3.78 31.70 30.62
CA VAL A 67 3.57 32.40 29.35
C VAL A 67 4.34 31.66 28.24
N VAL A 68 3.62 31.28 27.19
CA VAL A 68 4.20 30.64 26.02
C VAL A 68 4.07 31.57 24.80
N ASP A 69 5.21 31.91 24.23
CA ASP A 69 5.29 32.76 23.04
C ASP A 69 5.51 31.90 21.78
N ALA A 70 4.44 31.66 21.06
CA ALA A 70 4.41 31.05 19.74
C ALA A 70 4.05 32.08 18.65
N THR A 71 4.46 33.34 18.83
CA THR A 71 4.28 34.39 17.83
C THR A 71 5.23 34.19 16.65
N HIS A 72 4.86 34.79 15.50
CA HIS A 72 5.70 34.72 14.31
C HIS A 72 7.12 35.22 14.56
N PRO A 73 8.17 34.57 14.03
CA PRO A 73 9.58 34.96 14.18
C PRO A 73 9.88 36.46 13.96
N TYR A 74 9.13 37.12 13.13
CA TYR A 74 9.30 38.55 12.83
C TYR A 74 8.41 39.50 13.68
N SER A 75 7.73 38.99 14.72
CA SER A 75 6.93 39.79 15.65
C SER A 75 7.78 40.34 16.81
N VAL A 76 8.95 40.94 16.50
CA VAL A 76 9.97 41.39 17.46
C VAL A 76 9.40 42.31 18.56
N ASN A 77 8.58 43.30 18.18
CA ASN A 77 8.00 44.23 19.11
C ASN A 77 7.04 43.57 20.10
N MET A 78 6.24 42.57 19.66
CA MET A 78 5.33 41.86 20.55
C MET A 78 6.11 40.94 21.49
N THR A 79 7.07 40.17 20.98
CA THR A 79 7.97 39.32 21.79
C THR A 79 8.66 40.12 22.87
N ARG A 80 9.24 41.30 22.53
CA ARG A 80 9.90 42.17 23.51
C ARG A 80 8.93 42.61 24.62
N LYS A 81 7.75 43.09 24.27
CA LYS A 81 6.74 43.49 25.25
C LYS A 81 6.32 42.32 26.17
N ILE A 82 6.17 41.13 25.63
CA ILE A 82 5.85 39.93 26.42
C ILE A 82 6.99 39.63 27.41
N VAL A 83 8.23 39.62 26.94
CA VAL A 83 9.42 39.35 27.79
C VAL A 83 9.54 40.38 28.91
N GLU A 84 9.44 41.69 28.59
CA GLU A 84 9.52 42.78 29.56
C GLU A 84 8.42 42.66 30.63
N GLU A 85 7.19 42.34 30.22
CA GLU A 85 6.05 42.22 31.14
C GLU A 85 6.14 40.94 31.99
N CYS A 86 6.60 39.80 31.41
CA CYS A 86 6.88 38.60 32.19
C CYS A 86 7.94 38.83 33.27
N ALA A 87 9.02 39.53 32.92
CA ALA A 87 10.05 39.88 33.88
C ALA A 87 9.51 40.79 35.01
N ARG A 88 8.66 41.77 34.69
CA ARG A 88 8.03 42.68 35.66
C ARG A 88 7.08 41.96 36.61
N CYS A 89 6.28 41.02 36.08
CA CYS A 89 5.30 40.25 36.86
C CYS A 89 5.90 38.98 37.51
N GLY A 90 7.17 38.70 37.32
CA GLY A 90 7.84 37.50 37.84
C GLY A 90 7.23 36.20 37.31
N ARG A 91 6.82 36.18 36.05
CA ARG A 91 6.20 35.01 35.41
C ARG A 91 7.19 34.29 34.52
N GLU A 92 7.07 32.96 34.50
CA GLU A 92 7.88 32.09 33.64
C GLU A 92 7.50 32.32 32.17
N TYR A 93 8.52 32.52 31.35
CA TYR A 93 8.37 32.76 29.92
C TYR A 93 9.07 31.67 29.11
N VAL A 94 8.39 31.11 28.14
CA VAL A 94 8.91 30.11 27.24
C VAL A 94 8.61 30.55 25.80
N ARG A 95 9.64 30.60 24.97
CA ARG A 95 9.47 30.81 23.53
C ARG A 95 9.58 29.51 22.78
N ILE A 96 8.66 29.28 21.83
CA ILE A 96 8.76 28.18 20.87
C ILE A 96 9.66 28.61 19.72
N GLU A 97 10.78 27.91 19.57
CA GLU A 97 11.74 28.12 18.48
C GLU A 97 11.43 27.14 17.34
N ARG A 98 11.54 27.63 16.12
CA ARG A 98 11.40 26.83 14.91
C ARG A 98 12.77 26.38 14.40
N PRO A 99 12.89 25.14 13.87
CA PRO A 99 14.09 24.74 13.14
C PRO A 99 14.38 25.73 12.00
N VAL A 100 15.65 26.01 11.77
CA VAL A 100 16.11 26.83 10.64
C VAL A 100 15.93 25.99 9.39
N GLY A 101 15.20 26.49 8.38
CA GLY A 101 15.08 25.81 7.07
C GLY A 101 16.45 25.70 6.38
N MET A 102 16.60 24.69 5.52
CA MET A 102 17.87 24.33 4.84
C MET A 102 18.57 25.54 4.19
N GLN A 103 19.84 25.76 4.56
CA GLN A 103 20.70 26.84 4.04
C GLN A 103 21.57 26.45 2.84
N ASP A 104 21.43 25.26 2.26
CA ASP A 104 22.29 24.79 1.16
C ASP A 104 21.54 24.69 -0.18
N ALA A 105 21.31 25.87 -0.84
CA ALA A 105 20.93 25.88 -2.24
C ALA A 105 21.75 26.94 -2.99
N ASP A 106 22.48 26.52 -4.01
CA ASP A 106 23.15 27.41 -4.98
C ASP A 106 22.16 28.44 -5.52
N GLY A 107 22.46 29.74 -5.38
CA GLY A 107 21.64 30.84 -5.91
C GLY A 107 20.80 31.59 -4.86
N ILE A 108 20.99 31.35 -3.56
CA ILE A 108 20.39 32.13 -2.48
C ILE A 108 21.31 33.32 -2.10
N ILE A 109 20.70 34.50 -2.02
CA ILE A 109 21.34 35.76 -1.58
C ILE A 109 20.78 36.07 -0.19
N GLU A 110 21.60 36.11 0.81
CA GLU A 110 21.20 36.51 2.14
C GLU A 110 21.27 38.02 2.32
N ALA A 111 20.20 38.63 2.79
CA ALA A 111 20.15 40.04 3.17
C ALA A 111 19.91 40.16 4.68
N ALA A 112 20.71 40.94 5.37
CA ALA A 112 20.60 41.10 6.82
C ALA A 112 19.21 41.65 7.24
N ASP A 113 18.68 42.57 6.48
CA ASP A 113 17.34 43.15 6.64
C ASP A 113 16.73 43.55 5.29
N MET A 114 15.54 44.14 5.33
CA MET A 114 14.85 44.59 4.15
C MET A 114 15.56 45.75 3.42
N ALA A 115 16.26 46.60 4.14
CA ALA A 115 17.02 47.72 3.55
C ALA A 115 18.19 47.18 2.72
N ALA A 116 18.92 46.19 3.22
CA ALA A 116 19.99 45.51 2.48
C ALA A 116 19.46 44.80 1.23
N ALA A 117 18.28 44.17 1.32
CA ALA A 117 17.63 43.54 0.15
C ALA A 117 17.27 44.56 -0.93
N VAL A 118 16.72 45.70 -0.53
CA VAL A 118 16.36 46.81 -1.44
C VAL A 118 17.59 47.44 -2.08
N GLU A 119 18.66 47.64 -1.31
CA GLU A 119 19.95 48.17 -1.79
C GLU A 119 20.55 47.27 -2.88
N TYR A 120 20.54 45.94 -2.64
CA TYR A 120 20.98 44.97 -3.64
C TYR A 120 20.14 45.07 -4.94
N LEU A 121 18.82 45.16 -4.80
CA LEU A 121 17.87 45.18 -5.92
C LEU A 121 17.90 46.51 -6.70
N ASN A 122 18.32 47.60 -6.11
CA ASN A 122 18.54 48.88 -6.81
C ASN A 122 19.66 48.78 -7.86
N GLY A 123 20.66 47.91 -7.62
CA GLY A 123 21.73 47.65 -8.58
C GLY A 123 21.43 46.55 -9.58
N ALA A 124 20.25 45.93 -9.52
CA ALA A 124 19.86 44.77 -10.32
C ALA A 124 18.71 45.08 -11.26
N ALA A 125 18.71 44.52 -12.46
CA ALA A 125 17.62 44.64 -13.42
C ALA A 125 16.63 43.45 -13.27
N GLY A 126 15.39 43.60 -13.78
CA GLY A 126 14.37 42.58 -13.85
C GLY A 126 13.24 42.69 -12.81
N ASN A 127 12.21 41.87 -12.96
CA ASN A 127 11.04 41.91 -12.10
C ASN A 127 11.26 41.19 -10.75
N ILE A 128 10.65 41.73 -9.72
CA ILE A 128 10.85 41.32 -8.33
C ILE A 128 9.53 40.82 -7.76
N PHE A 129 9.49 39.56 -7.34
CA PHE A 129 8.35 38.99 -6.64
C PHE A 129 8.56 39.06 -5.13
N VAL A 130 7.76 39.87 -4.44
CA VAL A 130 7.87 40.10 -2.99
C VAL A 130 6.81 39.28 -2.26
N THR A 131 7.23 38.41 -1.35
CA THR A 131 6.35 37.53 -0.55
C THR A 131 6.53 37.73 0.96
N THR A 132 7.06 38.88 1.38
CA THR A 132 7.36 39.21 2.78
C THR A 132 6.17 39.80 3.54
N GLY A 133 5.05 40.04 2.86
CA GLY A 133 3.83 40.63 3.40
C GLY A 133 3.79 42.16 3.29
N SER A 134 2.63 42.77 3.62
CA SER A 134 2.33 44.19 3.35
C SER A 134 3.14 45.18 4.20
N ARG A 135 3.58 44.79 5.41
CA ARG A 135 4.20 45.71 6.40
C ARG A 135 5.52 46.29 5.93
N GLU A 136 6.23 45.61 5.07
CA GLU A 136 7.58 46.00 4.62
C GLU A 136 7.62 46.47 3.17
N LEU A 137 6.46 46.51 2.49
CA LEU A 137 6.37 46.98 1.12
C LEU A 137 6.82 48.44 0.95
N HIS A 138 6.68 49.25 1.99
CA HIS A 138 7.15 50.65 1.97
C HIS A 138 8.64 50.78 1.64
N ALA A 139 9.47 49.78 2.02
CA ALA A 139 10.89 49.80 1.70
C ALA A 139 11.15 49.77 0.19
N PHE A 140 10.31 49.08 -0.58
CA PHE A 140 10.46 48.98 -2.03
C PHE A 140 10.00 50.26 -2.77
N THR A 141 9.21 51.13 -2.12
CA THR A 141 8.77 52.38 -2.77
C THR A 141 9.89 53.40 -2.94
N ALA A 142 11.02 53.21 -2.26
CA ALA A 142 12.22 54.00 -2.42
C ALA A 142 13.09 53.61 -3.63
N MET A 143 12.78 52.47 -4.30
CA MET A 143 13.53 52.02 -5.47
C MET A 143 13.16 52.79 -6.72
N GLU A 144 14.13 53.07 -7.59
CA GLU A 144 13.87 53.65 -8.90
C GLU A 144 13.08 52.64 -9.76
N GLY A 145 11.99 53.12 -10.41
CA GLY A 145 11.16 52.29 -11.27
C GLY A 145 10.36 51.15 -10.59
N TRP A 146 10.20 51.19 -9.30
CA TRP A 146 9.55 50.10 -8.54
C TRP A 146 8.11 49.78 -9.04
N ARG A 147 7.36 50.78 -9.51
CA ARG A 147 5.98 50.58 -10.01
C ARG A 147 5.89 49.64 -11.19
N ASP A 148 6.94 49.51 -11.96
CA ASP A 148 6.95 48.68 -13.17
C ASP A 148 7.55 47.28 -12.91
N ARG A 149 8.31 47.11 -11.84
CA ARG A 149 9.09 45.88 -11.62
C ARG A 149 8.84 45.16 -10.29
N VAL A 150 8.17 45.80 -9.32
CA VAL A 150 7.88 45.17 -8.03
C VAL A 150 6.47 44.63 -7.99
N TYR A 151 6.33 43.33 -7.79
CA TYR A 151 5.06 42.62 -7.69
C TYR A 151 4.96 42.01 -6.29
N ALA A 152 3.91 42.34 -5.54
CA ALA A 152 3.77 41.94 -4.16
C ALA A 152 2.61 40.98 -3.95
N ARG A 153 2.85 39.88 -3.22
CA ARG A 153 1.80 39.02 -2.71
C ARG A 153 1.54 39.30 -1.25
N VAL A 154 0.29 39.67 -0.95
CA VAL A 154 -0.15 40.08 0.39
C VAL A 154 -1.47 39.44 0.76
N LEU A 155 -1.83 39.49 2.04
CA LEU A 155 -3.07 38.93 2.55
C LEU A 155 -4.29 39.62 1.92
N SER A 156 -5.31 38.85 1.55
CA SER A 156 -6.57 39.33 1.01
C SER A 156 -7.49 39.88 2.12
N SER A 157 -7.18 41.06 2.64
CA SER A 157 -8.07 41.78 3.55
C SER A 157 -8.27 43.22 3.12
N PRO A 158 -9.44 43.83 3.38
CA PRO A 158 -9.72 45.21 2.98
C PRO A 158 -8.70 46.22 3.49
N SER A 159 -8.26 46.09 4.73
CA SER A 159 -7.27 46.98 5.33
C SER A 159 -5.88 46.87 4.69
N VAL A 160 -5.49 45.65 4.28
CA VAL A 160 -4.20 45.43 3.59
C VAL A 160 -4.28 45.98 2.16
N ALA A 161 -5.40 45.75 1.47
CA ALA A 161 -5.60 46.29 0.12
C ALA A 161 -5.55 47.81 0.14
N GLN A 162 -6.22 48.47 1.07
CA GLN A 162 -6.20 49.92 1.24
C GLN A 162 -4.79 50.45 1.52
N SER A 163 -4.07 49.84 2.48
CA SER A 163 -2.70 50.26 2.79
C SER A 163 -1.75 50.08 1.60
N CYS A 164 -1.91 49.04 0.79
CA CYS A 164 -1.13 48.88 -0.43
C CYS A 164 -1.46 49.95 -1.48
N ALA A 165 -2.73 50.27 -1.66
CA ALA A 165 -3.15 51.32 -2.56
C ALA A 165 -2.61 52.71 -2.13
N GLU A 166 -2.64 53.03 -0.84
CA GLU A 166 -2.06 54.25 -0.27
C GLU A 166 -0.53 54.34 -0.52
N MET A 167 0.20 53.20 -0.55
CA MET A 167 1.60 53.15 -0.96
C MET A 167 1.84 53.24 -2.46
N GLY A 168 0.78 53.15 -3.28
CA GLY A 168 0.81 53.20 -4.74
C GLY A 168 0.97 51.85 -5.42
N PHE A 169 0.70 50.73 -4.73
CA PHE A 169 0.58 49.40 -5.34
C PHE A 169 -0.85 49.21 -5.85
N GLU A 170 -1.02 49.17 -7.16
CA GLU A 170 -2.33 49.03 -7.80
C GLU A 170 -2.32 48.01 -8.93
N GLY A 171 -3.51 47.46 -9.25
CA GLY A 171 -3.73 46.63 -10.41
C GLY A 171 -2.79 45.44 -10.56
N LYS A 172 -1.93 45.49 -11.60
CA LYS A 172 -1.04 44.36 -11.94
C LYS A 172 0.05 44.05 -10.91
N ASN A 173 0.36 44.98 -10.03
CA ASN A 173 1.51 44.88 -9.12
C ASN A 173 1.19 44.23 -7.79
N ILE A 174 -0.07 43.85 -7.54
CA ILE A 174 -0.48 43.26 -6.25
C ILE A 174 -1.32 42.02 -6.44
N PHE A 175 -0.98 40.98 -5.69
CA PHE A 175 -1.72 39.75 -5.58
C PHE A 175 -2.32 39.63 -4.16
N LEU A 176 -3.62 39.81 -4.05
CA LEU A 176 -4.35 39.68 -2.79
C LEU A 176 -4.79 38.24 -2.61
N MET A 177 -4.01 37.45 -1.87
CA MET A 177 -4.23 36.01 -1.73
C MET A 177 -3.94 35.52 -0.33
N GLN A 178 -4.60 34.43 0.07
CA GLN A 178 -4.41 33.74 1.33
C GLN A 178 -3.79 32.37 1.11
N GLY A 179 -2.71 32.07 1.86
CA GLY A 179 -2.06 30.76 1.84
C GLY A 179 -2.83 29.64 2.56
N PRO A 180 -2.30 28.41 2.55
CA PRO A 180 -0.97 28.01 2.07
C PRO A 180 -0.84 27.99 0.54
N PHE A 181 0.39 28.12 0.04
CA PHE A 181 0.69 28.18 -1.39
C PHE A 181 1.59 27.00 -1.79
N CYS A 182 1.13 26.18 -2.73
CA CYS A 182 1.92 25.07 -3.27
C CYS A 182 3.04 25.56 -4.22
N GLU A 183 3.95 24.67 -4.58
CA GLU A 183 5.06 24.95 -5.49
C GLU A 183 4.55 25.43 -6.86
N GLU A 184 3.54 24.76 -7.43
CA GLU A 184 2.98 25.08 -8.75
C GLU A 184 2.44 26.51 -8.83
N LEU A 185 1.73 26.92 -7.77
CA LEU A 185 1.19 28.28 -7.72
C LEU A 185 2.30 29.32 -7.61
N ASN A 186 3.31 29.09 -6.76
CA ASN A 186 4.48 29.97 -6.67
C ASN A 186 5.21 30.05 -8.01
N TYR A 187 5.43 28.90 -8.69
CA TYR A 187 6.04 28.83 -10.01
C TYR A 187 5.23 29.60 -11.07
N GLY A 188 3.91 29.36 -11.13
CA GLY A 188 3.01 30.05 -12.07
C GLY A 188 3.02 31.56 -11.91
N MET A 189 3.02 32.06 -10.66
CA MET A 189 3.08 33.49 -10.38
C MET A 189 4.43 34.10 -10.81
N MET A 190 5.55 33.43 -10.53
CA MET A 190 6.89 33.89 -10.95
C MET A 190 6.98 33.96 -12.48
N LYS A 191 6.44 32.96 -13.19
CA LYS A 191 6.42 32.94 -14.66
C LYS A 191 5.50 34.01 -15.25
N GLN A 192 4.33 34.23 -14.65
CA GLN A 192 3.36 35.22 -15.15
C GLN A 192 3.92 36.64 -15.14
N ILE A 193 4.75 36.97 -14.15
CA ILE A 193 5.35 38.30 -14.01
C ILE A 193 6.78 38.38 -14.58
N ASP A 194 7.27 37.29 -15.15
CA ASP A 194 8.65 37.16 -15.63
C ASP A 194 9.66 37.59 -14.55
N ALA A 195 9.51 36.97 -13.35
CA ALA A 195 10.32 37.31 -12.20
C ALA A 195 11.78 36.90 -12.39
N GLU A 196 12.72 37.77 -12.07
CA GLU A 196 14.15 37.47 -11.93
C GLU A 196 14.57 37.31 -10.49
N TYR A 197 13.85 37.94 -9.56
CA TYR A 197 14.12 37.89 -8.13
C TYR A 197 12.87 37.54 -7.33
N LEU A 198 13.04 36.66 -6.33
CA LEU A 198 12.07 36.40 -5.28
C LEU A 198 12.60 36.94 -3.97
N VAL A 199 11.89 37.86 -3.33
CA VAL A 199 12.20 38.32 -1.97
C VAL A 199 11.27 37.61 -1.00
N THR A 200 11.85 36.87 -0.08
CA THR A 200 11.11 36.10 0.93
C THR A 200 11.81 36.14 2.28
N LYS A 201 11.08 35.71 3.31
CA LYS A 201 11.61 35.49 4.65
C LYS A 201 11.79 34.01 4.88
N ASP A 202 12.81 33.62 5.65
CA ASP A 202 12.90 32.27 6.17
C ASP A 202 11.79 32.04 7.20
N SER A 203 10.66 31.51 6.73
CA SER A 203 9.50 31.19 7.57
C SER A 203 9.52 29.76 8.09
N GLY A 204 10.57 28.97 7.81
CA GLY A 204 10.70 27.55 8.11
C GLY A 204 9.78 26.68 7.25
N ASP A 205 9.85 25.36 7.43
CA ASP A 205 9.14 24.38 6.61
C ASP A 205 7.61 24.56 6.64
N TRP A 206 7.05 24.93 7.77
CA TRP A 206 5.62 25.18 7.96
C TRP A 206 5.11 26.51 7.36
N GLY A 207 6.00 27.40 6.97
CA GLY A 207 5.66 28.71 6.38
C GLY A 207 5.68 28.72 4.85
N GLY A 208 5.82 27.56 4.19
CA GLY A 208 5.88 27.44 2.74
C GLY A 208 7.20 27.99 2.15
N PHE A 209 8.28 28.01 2.93
CA PHE A 209 9.59 28.47 2.48
C PHE A 209 10.18 27.48 1.45
N GLY A 210 10.10 26.18 1.73
CA GLY A 210 10.56 25.12 0.83
C GLY A 210 9.86 25.15 -0.53
N GLU A 211 8.52 25.34 -0.56
CA GLU A 211 7.74 25.46 -1.79
C GLU A 211 8.19 26.65 -2.66
N LYS A 212 8.49 27.77 -2.01
CA LYS A 212 8.99 28.98 -2.71
C LYS A 212 10.38 28.76 -3.29
N LEU A 213 11.27 28.09 -2.55
CA LEU A 213 12.64 27.79 -3.02
C LEU A 213 12.61 26.85 -4.22
N ARG A 214 11.83 25.77 -4.15
CA ARG A 214 11.68 24.81 -5.26
C ARG A 214 11.08 25.47 -6.48
N ALA A 215 10.04 26.28 -6.30
CA ALA A 215 9.42 27.04 -7.39
C ALA A 215 10.39 28.03 -8.04
N ALA A 216 11.19 28.75 -7.24
CA ALA A 216 12.19 29.69 -7.73
C ALA A 216 13.30 28.98 -8.52
N LYS A 217 13.84 27.88 -8.00
CA LYS A 217 14.85 27.04 -8.68
C LYS A 217 14.32 26.54 -10.04
N ARG A 218 13.11 26.05 -10.08
CA ARG A 218 12.45 25.57 -11.32
C ARG A 218 12.19 26.71 -12.31
N ALA A 219 11.89 27.91 -11.81
CA ALA A 219 11.65 29.08 -12.64
C ALA A 219 12.94 29.78 -13.12
N GLY A 220 14.10 29.43 -12.55
CA GLY A 220 15.38 30.12 -12.78
C GLY A 220 15.46 31.48 -12.08
N VAL A 221 14.71 31.67 -11.00
CA VAL A 221 14.59 32.94 -10.24
C VAL A 221 15.60 32.95 -9.09
N LYS A 222 16.36 34.01 -8.93
CA LYS A 222 17.27 34.22 -7.81
C LYS A 222 16.49 34.55 -6.53
N VAL A 223 16.84 33.93 -5.43
CA VAL A 223 16.12 34.10 -4.16
C VAL A 223 16.92 35.00 -3.22
N ILE A 224 16.28 36.07 -2.72
CA ILE A 224 16.80 36.93 -1.67
C ILE A 224 16.05 36.57 -0.39
N VAL A 225 16.79 36.03 0.59
CA VAL A 225 16.25 35.68 1.89
C VAL A 225 16.61 36.78 2.90
N VAL A 226 15.57 37.41 3.42
CA VAL A 226 15.77 38.43 4.47
C VAL A 226 15.95 37.71 5.81
N GLY A 227 17.10 37.98 6.47
CA GLY A 227 17.52 37.34 7.72
C GLY A 227 16.55 37.54 8.88
N ARG A 228 16.67 36.67 9.89
CA ARG A 228 15.86 36.75 11.12
C ARG A 228 16.47 37.77 12.06
N PRO A 229 15.66 38.69 12.64
CA PRO A 229 16.15 39.58 13.69
C PRO A 229 16.59 38.79 14.93
N ASP A 230 17.60 39.27 15.67
CA ASP A 230 18.06 38.72 16.95
C ASP A 230 16.90 38.61 17.97
N LYS A 231 16.78 37.46 18.62
CA LYS A 231 15.69 37.15 19.55
C LYS A 231 16.19 36.38 20.77
N PRO A 232 15.42 36.41 21.89
CA PRO A 232 15.66 35.50 23.01
C PRO A 232 15.67 34.05 22.54
N SER A 233 16.62 33.27 23.07
CA SER A 233 16.69 31.83 22.82
C SER A 233 15.36 31.13 23.20
N GLY A 234 14.88 30.20 22.37
CA GLY A 234 13.66 29.43 22.60
C GLY A 234 13.97 27.95 22.77
N ILE A 235 12.90 27.16 22.96
CA ILE A 235 12.95 25.70 22.97
C ILE A 235 12.07 25.13 21.85
N GLY A 236 12.41 23.95 21.38
CA GLY A 236 11.60 23.28 20.36
C GLY A 236 10.19 22.96 20.86
N PHE A 237 9.26 22.75 19.93
CA PHE A 237 7.85 22.49 20.23
C PHE A 237 7.64 21.35 21.24
N ASP A 238 8.31 20.19 21.04
CA ASP A 238 8.19 19.03 21.93
C ASP A 238 8.72 19.31 23.33
N ALA A 239 9.82 20.06 23.44
CA ALA A 239 10.37 20.46 24.73
C ALA A 239 9.41 21.43 25.46
N ALA A 240 8.71 22.31 24.74
CA ALA A 240 7.69 23.18 25.30
C ALA A 240 6.47 22.40 25.77
N ALA A 241 5.97 21.46 24.96
CA ALA A 241 4.86 20.59 25.32
C ALA A 241 5.20 19.73 26.55
N LYS A 242 6.42 19.15 26.61
CA LYS A 242 6.91 18.38 27.75
C LYS A 242 6.97 19.22 29.03
N LEU A 243 7.52 20.42 28.93
CA LEU A 243 7.60 21.36 30.08
C LEU A 243 6.21 21.68 30.63
N ILE A 244 5.24 21.94 29.74
CA ILE A 244 3.85 22.20 30.14
C ILE A 244 3.24 20.95 30.80
N ALA A 245 3.42 19.76 30.22
CA ALA A 245 2.91 18.51 30.80
C ALA A 245 3.45 18.26 32.20
N GLU A 246 4.74 18.41 32.41
CA GLU A 246 5.40 18.28 33.72
C GLU A 246 4.85 19.30 34.71
N ARG A 247 4.66 20.58 34.29
CA ARG A 247 4.18 21.64 35.14
C ARG A 247 2.73 21.47 35.60
N PHE A 248 1.89 20.90 34.75
CA PHE A 248 0.46 20.70 35.01
C PHE A 248 0.09 19.26 35.39
N GLY A 249 1.10 18.39 35.65
CA GLY A 249 0.89 17.00 36.07
C GLY A 249 0.16 16.17 35.03
N LYS A 250 0.38 16.46 33.76
CA LYS A 250 -0.19 15.70 32.63
C LYS A 250 0.84 14.70 32.10
N GLN A 251 0.36 13.56 31.61
CA GLN A 251 1.26 12.65 30.90
C GLN A 251 1.58 13.24 29.52
N HIS A 252 2.83 13.58 29.29
CA HIS A 252 3.34 13.87 27.99
C HIS A 252 3.56 12.53 27.28
N SER A 253 2.59 12.12 26.48
CA SER A 253 2.92 11.31 25.31
C SER A 253 3.53 12.30 24.31
N PRO A 254 4.61 12.00 23.60
CA PRO A 254 5.04 12.81 22.47
C PRO A 254 3.97 12.72 21.38
N GLU A 255 2.86 13.43 21.59
CA GLU A 255 1.86 13.73 20.58
C GLU A 255 2.27 15.03 19.86
N CYS A 256 3.48 15.05 19.35
CA CYS A 256 3.76 15.80 18.16
C CYS A 256 3.00 15.13 17.02
N GLY A 257 2.28 15.87 16.22
CA GLY A 257 1.31 15.42 15.24
C GLY A 257 1.63 14.06 14.64
N ARG A 258 0.59 13.23 14.35
CA ARG A 258 0.77 11.86 13.83
C ARG A 258 1.99 11.81 12.91
N ARG A 259 2.95 10.94 13.24
CA ARG A 259 4.15 10.80 12.40
C ARG A 259 3.74 10.32 11.03
N THR A 260 4.27 10.91 9.99
CA THR A 260 3.90 10.57 8.62
C THR A 260 4.73 9.39 8.13
N VAL A 261 4.05 8.32 7.74
CA VAL A 261 4.66 7.16 7.11
C VAL A 261 4.17 7.09 5.66
N ARG A 262 5.09 7.22 4.70
CA ARG A 262 4.78 7.10 3.28
C ARG A 262 5.27 5.76 2.75
N ILE A 263 4.33 4.95 2.27
CA ILE A 263 4.65 3.70 1.57
C ILE A 263 4.80 4.05 0.09
N VAL A 264 6.04 3.99 -0.40
CA VAL A 264 6.40 4.51 -1.73
C VAL A 264 6.71 3.36 -2.68
N GLY A 265 5.90 3.22 -3.73
CA GLY A 265 6.22 2.38 -4.89
C GLY A 265 7.34 3.03 -5.70
N ILE A 266 8.52 2.40 -5.71
CA ILE A 266 9.69 2.97 -6.40
C ILE A 266 9.74 2.65 -7.89
N GLY A 267 8.75 1.94 -8.41
CA GLY A 267 8.79 1.45 -9.79
C GLY A 267 9.70 0.25 -9.98
N VAL A 268 9.95 -0.11 -11.23
CA VAL A 268 10.76 -1.28 -11.61
C VAL A 268 12.24 -0.95 -11.81
N GLY A 269 12.58 0.34 -11.99
CA GLY A 269 13.94 0.81 -12.19
C GLY A 269 14.08 2.32 -11.97
N PRO A 270 15.30 2.88 -12.04
CA PRO A 270 15.58 4.28 -11.68
C PRO A 270 14.73 5.32 -12.42
N GLY A 271 14.38 5.05 -13.68
CA GLY A 271 13.57 5.95 -14.53
C GLY A 271 12.06 5.84 -14.30
N THR A 272 11.59 5.00 -13.38
CA THR A 272 10.16 4.72 -13.15
C THR A 272 9.65 5.19 -11.80
N LEU A 273 10.50 5.83 -10.99
CA LEU A 273 10.08 6.52 -9.77
C LEU A 273 9.23 7.74 -10.13
N THR A 274 8.03 7.83 -9.61
CA THR A 274 7.12 8.95 -9.86
C THR A 274 7.63 10.24 -9.22
N ALA A 275 7.17 11.41 -9.68
CA ALA A 275 7.50 12.69 -9.07
C ALA A 275 7.09 12.78 -7.60
N ASP A 276 5.91 12.25 -7.27
CA ASP A 276 5.42 12.17 -5.89
C ASP A 276 6.28 11.23 -5.03
N GLY A 277 6.69 10.08 -5.60
CA GLY A 277 7.61 9.15 -4.96
C GLY A 277 8.96 9.80 -4.67
N ARG A 278 9.53 10.54 -5.63
CA ARG A 278 10.76 11.32 -5.42
C ARG A 278 10.60 12.34 -4.31
N SER A 279 9.53 13.13 -4.36
CA SER A 279 9.22 14.13 -3.33
C SER A 279 9.07 13.51 -1.92
N ALA A 280 8.45 12.34 -1.82
CA ALA A 280 8.31 11.62 -0.56
C ALA A 280 9.65 11.15 -0.01
N VAL A 281 10.51 10.59 -0.87
CA VAL A 281 11.87 10.17 -0.52
C VAL A 281 12.71 11.38 -0.07
N ASP A 282 12.64 12.49 -0.79
CA ASP A 282 13.42 13.69 -0.48
C ASP A 282 13.03 14.33 0.86
N ARG A 283 11.75 14.26 1.24
CA ARG A 283 11.23 14.78 2.52
C ARG A 283 11.39 13.82 3.70
N ALA A 284 11.73 12.57 3.47
CA ALA A 284 11.83 11.61 4.55
C ALA A 284 13.05 11.86 5.44
N ASP A 285 12.89 11.66 6.75
CA ASP A 285 13.97 11.67 7.74
C ASP A 285 14.70 10.32 7.75
N ALA A 286 13.95 9.24 7.43
CA ALA A 286 14.47 7.89 7.34
C ALA A 286 13.90 7.15 6.13
N LEU A 287 14.73 6.29 5.52
CA LEU A 287 14.37 5.40 4.43
C LEU A 287 14.39 3.95 4.92
N ILE A 288 13.29 3.24 4.71
CA ILE A 288 13.16 1.82 5.08
C ILE A 288 12.90 1.01 3.81
N GLY A 289 13.60 -0.10 3.63
CA GLY A 289 13.38 -0.98 2.48
C GLY A 289 14.54 -1.91 2.23
N GLY A 290 14.41 -2.79 1.24
CA GLY A 290 15.51 -3.66 0.82
C GLY A 290 16.70 -2.84 0.29
N ALA A 291 17.92 -3.36 0.46
CA ALA A 291 19.15 -2.65 0.07
C ALA A 291 19.14 -2.14 -1.37
N ARG A 292 18.60 -2.95 -2.31
CA ARG A 292 18.45 -2.56 -3.72
C ARG A 292 17.49 -1.36 -3.90
N MET A 293 16.41 -1.32 -3.12
CA MET A 293 15.41 -0.25 -3.22
C MET A 293 15.95 1.07 -2.70
N ILE A 294 16.67 1.03 -1.57
CA ILE A 294 17.33 2.22 -1.00
C ILE A 294 18.39 2.74 -1.98
N ALA A 295 19.22 1.86 -2.55
CA ALA A 295 20.21 2.24 -3.55
C ALA A 295 19.58 2.88 -4.80
N ALA A 296 18.45 2.37 -5.26
CA ALA A 296 17.74 2.89 -6.45
C ALA A 296 17.22 4.31 -6.28
N VAL A 297 16.95 4.76 -5.06
CA VAL A 297 16.47 6.13 -4.79
C VAL A 297 17.57 7.11 -4.38
N GLY A 298 18.82 6.64 -4.27
CA GLY A 298 20.00 7.49 -4.04
C GLY A 298 20.52 7.53 -2.61
N GLY A 299 19.93 6.82 -1.65
CA GLY A 299 20.46 6.69 -0.27
C GLY A 299 20.71 8.00 0.48
N GLY A 300 21.59 7.97 1.49
CA GLY A 300 22.18 9.16 2.09
C GLY A 300 21.46 9.76 3.30
N LYS A 301 20.39 9.10 3.78
CA LYS A 301 19.65 9.46 5.01
C LYS A 301 19.78 8.34 6.04
N ASN A 302 19.04 8.41 7.13
CA ASN A 302 18.93 7.29 8.06
C ASN A 302 18.31 6.10 7.32
N GLU A 303 19.09 5.04 7.09
CA GLU A 303 18.69 3.87 6.32
C GLU A 303 18.43 2.69 7.24
N PHE A 304 17.26 2.05 7.08
CA PHE A 304 16.97 0.76 7.69
C PHE A 304 16.69 -0.27 6.60
N ARG A 305 17.64 -1.19 6.41
CA ARG A 305 17.60 -2.20 5.35
C ARG A 305 16.84 -3.43 5.81
N GLU A 306 15.54 -3.37 5.70
CA GLU A 306 14.62 -4.43 6.12
C GLU A 306 13.41 -4.51 5.16
N TYR A 307 12.81 -5.70 5.06
CA TYR A 307 11.60 -5.97 4.28
C TYR A 307 10.53 -6.72 5.07
N ARG A 308 10.82 -7.17 6.30
CA ARG A 308 9.85 -7.85 7.17
C ARG A 308 9.01 -6.83 7.90
N THR A 309 7.70 -6.93 7.73
CA THR A 309 6.73 -5.99 8.29
C THR A 309 6.90 -5.78 9.79
N ASP A 310 7.04 -6.85 10.57
CA ASP A 310 7.14 -6.76 12.02
C ASP A 310 8.39 -5.97 12.46
N ARG A 311 9.52 -6.18 11.79
CA ARG A 311 10.76 -5.43 12.05
C ARG A 311 10.68 -3.96 11.66
N ILE A 312 9.95 -3.67 10.58
CA ILE A 312 9.69 -2.29 10.15
C ILE A 312 8.87 -1.57 11.21
N LEU A 313 7.81 -2.20 11.73
CA LEU A 313 6.98 -1.62 12.79
C LEU A 313 7.75 -1.44 14.09
N GLU A 314 8.58 -2.42 14.52
CA GLU A 314 9.49 -2.28 15.66
C GLU A 314 10.45 -1.09 15.50
N TYR A 315 11.01 -0.91 14.30
CA TYR A 315 11.90 0.21 14.00
C TYR A 315 11.18 1.56 14.09
N LEU A 316 10.00 1.68 13.50
CA LEU A 316 9.18 2.90 13.58
C LEU A 316 8.86 3.27 15.03
N ASP A 317 8.54 2.28 15.87
CA ASP A 317 8.22 2.50 17.28
C ASP A 317 9.46 2.87 18.10
N GLY A 318 10.61 2.31 17.74
CA GLY A 318 11.89 2.57 18.41
C GLY A 318 12.55 3.91 18.06
N HIS A 319 12.07 4.59 17.01
CA HIS A 319 12.67 5.85 16.51
C HIS A 319 11.63 6.97 16.44
N PRO A 320 11.17 7.47 17.59
CA PRO A 320 10.18 8.54 17.64
C PRO A 320 10.68 9.89 17.10
N GLU A 321 11.98 10.06 16.93
CA GLU A 321 12.63 11.25 16.37
C GLU A 321 12.34 11.46 14.88
N PHE A 322 11.96 10.42 14.14
CA PHE A 322 11.63 10.53 12.72
C PHE A 322 10.17 10.92 12.53
N ALA A 323 9.93 12.17 12.18
CA ALA A 323 8.59 12.70 11.90
C ALA A 323 8.04 12.22 10.54
N ASN A 324 8.93 12.05 9.56
CA ASN A 324 8.60 11.62 8.21
C ASN A 324 9.43 10.38 7.81
N THR A 325 8.79 9.26 7.58
CA THR A 325 9.48 8.03 7.16
C THR A 325 8.94 7.57 5.80
N ALA A 326 9.85 7.23 4.88
CA ALA A 326 9.49 6.60 3.61
C ALA A 326 9.84 5.11 3.64
N ILE A 327 8.82 4.28 3.46
CA ILE A 327 8.96 2.82 3.32
C ILE A 327 8.89 2.48 1.83
N LEU A 328 10.00 1.99 1.31
CA LEU A 328 10.17 1.72 -0.11
C LEU A 328 9.69 0.30 -0.45
N VAL A 329 8.85 0.20 -1.46
CA VAL A 329 8.40 -1.08 -2.00
C VAL A 329 8.69 -1.17 -3.49
N SER A 330 9.03 -2.37 -3.99
CA SER A 330 9.34 -2.58 -5.41
C SER A 330 8.08 -2.47 -6.26
N GLY A 331 8.20 -1.88 -7.43
CA GLY A 331 7.07 -1.68 -8.34
C GLY A 331 6.04 -0.71 -7.77
N ASP A 332 4.80 -1.15 -7.70
CA ASP A 332 3.66 -0.45 -7.12
C ASP A 332 3.23 -1.06 -5.78
N ALA A 333 2.80 -0.21 -4.85
CA ALA A 333 2.37 -0.64 -3.52
C ALA A 333 1.13 -1.57 -3.56
N GLY A 334 0.29 -1.47 -4.58
CA GLY A 334 -0.91 -2.28 -4.77
C GLY A 334 -0.69 -3.60 -5.54
N PHE A 335 0.51 -3.81 -6.13
CA PHE A 335 0.76 -4.98 -6.98
C PHE A 335 1.67 -6.00 -6.30
N PHE A 336 1.07 -7.00 -5.62
CA PHE A 336 1.77 -8.08 -4.89
C PHE A 336 2.89 -7.59 -3.97
N SER A 337 2.67 -6.47 -3.30
CA SER A 337 3.64 -5.79 -2.45
C SER A 337 3.42 -6.14 -0.97
N MET A 338 4.50 -6.05 -0.17
CA MET A 338 4.44 -6.11 1.30
C MET A 338 3.58 -4.98 1.90
N ALA A 339 3.29 -3.93 1.13
CA ALA A 339 2.44 -2.82 1.58
C ALA A 339 1.07 -3.28 2.10
N LYS A 340 0.48 -4.33 1.53
CA LYS A 340 -0.79 -4.90 1.99
C LYS A 340 -0.71 -5.39 3.43
N GLU A 341 0.34 -6.10 3.80
CA GLU A 341 0.54 -6.61 5.16
C GLU A 341 0.84 -5.45 6.12
N LEU A 342 1.71 -4.53 5.71
CA LEU A 342 2.06 -3.35 6.49
C LEU A 342 0.83 -2.50 6.80
N LEU A 343 -0.02 -2.21 5.80
CA LEU A 343 -1.27 -1.45 5.97
C LEU A 343 -2.29 -2.12 6.89
N SER A 344 -2.23 -3.45 7.01
CA SER A 344 -3.12 -4.20 7.93
C SER A 344 -2.65 -4.18 9.38
N LYS A 345 -1.37 -3.89 9.64
CA LYS A 345 -0.74 -3.96 10.96
C LYS A 345 -0.36 -2.60 11.54
N ILE A 346 -0.16 -1.57 10.69
CA ILE A 346 0.28 -0.25 11.13
C ILE A 346 -0.81 0.47 11.93
N ASP A 347 -0.43 1.04 13.06
CA ASP A 347 -1.31 1.78 13.95
C ASP A 347 -1.63 3.17 13.38
N ARG A 348 -2.86 3.33 12.85
CA ARG A 348 -3.32 4.59 12.24
C ARG A 348 -3.68 5.68 13.25
N ASP A 349 -3.73 5.36 14.52
CA ASP A 349 -3.90 6.37 15.57
C ASP A 349 -2.58 7.08 15.88
N ARG A 350 -1.46 6.37 15.68
CA ARG A 350 -0.08 6.88 15.89
C ARG A 350 0.56 7.43 14.62
N TYR A 351 0.17 6.91 13.44
CA TYR A 351 0.77 7.25 12.16
C TYR A 351 -0.26 7.81 11.17
N ASP A 352 0.10 8.90 10.51
CA ASP A 352 -0.57 9.34 9.29
C ASP A 352 0.06 8.61 8.11
N VAL A 353 -0.72 7.70 7.50
CA VAL A 353 -0.20 6.76 6.49
C VAL A 353 -0.67 7.17 5.11
N GLU A 354 0.29 7.47 4.25
CA GLU A 354 0.09 7.80 2.84
C GLU A 354 0.69 6.70 1.96
N VAL A 355 -0.01 6.32 0.90
CA VAL A 355 0.47 5.36 -0.10
C VAL A 355 0.69 6.07 -1.42
N ILE A 356 1.91 5.96 -1.93
CA ILE A 356 2.30 6.59 -3.19
C ILE A 356 2.54 5.49 -4.22
N CYS A 357 1.81 5.58 -5.34
CA CYS A 357 1.89 4.60 -6.41
C CYS A 357 3.27 4.64 -7.12
N GLY A 358 3.67 3.49 -7.64
CA GLY A 358 4.81 3.33 -8.53
C GLY A 358 4.39 2.69 -9.85
N VAL A 359 5.30 2.53 -10.78
CA VAL A 359 5.06 1.80 -12.02
C VAL A 359 5.19 0.30 -11.76
N PRO A 360 4.09 -0.50 -11.80
CA PRO A 360 4.18 -1.93 -11.58
C PRO A 360 4.83 -2.65 -12.77
N SER A 361 5.48 -3.78 -12.49
CA SER A 361 6.15 -4.59 -13.53
C SER A 361 5.20 -5.04 -14.64
N VAL A 362 3.93 -5.28 -14.32
CA VAL A 362 2.90 -5.64 -15.30
C VAL A 362 2.68 -4.52 -16.32
N ALA A 363 2.49 -3.28 -15.87
CA ALA A 363 2.28 -2.14 -16.77
C ALA A 363 3.54 -1.87 -17.61
N TYR A 364 4.71 -1.99 -17.00
CA TYR A 364 5.99 -1.82 -17.67
C TYR A 364 6.20 -2.88 -18.77
N LEU A 365 6.02 -4.17 -18.46
CA LEU A 365 6.13 -5.24 -19.46
C LEU A 365 5.15 -5.00 -20.60
N CYS A 366 3.89 -4.73 -20.31
CA CYS A 366 2.85 -4.50 -21.33
C CYS A 366 3.20 -3.33 -22.24
N SER A 367 3.74 -2.23 -21.69
CA SER A 367 4.18 -1.08 -22.51
C SER A 367 5.32 -1.45 -23.48
N LYS A 368 6.24 -2.32 -23.06
CA LYS A 368 7.37 -2.76 -23.88
C LYS A 368 6.96 -3.70 -25.02
N ILE A 369 5.97 -4.54 -24.80
CA ILE A 369 5.49 -5.49 -25.80
C ILE A 369 4.28 -4.98 -26.60
N GLY A 370 3.79 -3.76 -26.33
CA GLY A 370 2.63 -3.18 -27.01
C GLY A 370 1.31 -3.87 -26.66
N GLY A 371 1.16 -4.38 -25.42
CA GLY A 371 -0.01 -5.10 -24.94
C GLY A 371 -0.78 -4.38 -23.84
N SER A 372 -1.98 -4.88 -23.52
CA SER A 372 -2.80 -4.47 -22.37
C SER A 372 -2.81 -5.56 -21.29
N TRP A 373 -3.17 -5.19 -20.07
CA TRP A 373 -3.26 -6.10 -18.92
C TRP A 373 -4.59 -6.02 -18.17
N ASP A 374 -5.51 -5.19 -18.60
CA ASP A 374 -6.83 -4.98 -18.02
C ASP A 374 -7.75 -6.22 -18.06
N ASP A 375 -7.54 -7.11 -19.04
CA ASP A 375 -8.23 -8.37 -19.22
C ASP A 375 -7.45 -9.60 -18.68
N ALA A 376 -6.30 -9.37 -18.03
CA ALA A 376 -5.42 -10.44 -17.57
C ALA A 376 -5.77 -10.93 -16.16
N LEU A 377 -5.69 -12.25 -15.96
CA LEU A 377 -5.61 -12.82 -14.61
C LEU A 377 -4.22 -12.59 -14.03
N LEU A 378 -4.13 -11.81 -12.96
CA LEU A 378 -2.87 -11.49 -12.30
C LEU A 378 -2.55 -12.50 -11.20
N MET A 379 -1.34 -13.05 -11.21
CA MET A 379 -0.87 -14.06 -10.27
C MET A 379 0.53 -13.76 -9.74
N SER A 380 0.90 -14.39 -8.61
CA SER A 380 2.26 -14.33 -8.08
C SER A 380 2.65 -15.68 -7.48
N SER A 381 3.83 -16.16 -7.83
CA SER A 381 4.44 -17.37 -7.24
C SER A 381 5.39 -17.07 -6.07
N HIS A 382 5.60 -15.79 -5.70
CA HIS A 382 6.55 -15.40 -4.66
C HIS A 382 6.23 -15.92 -3.24
N ALA A 383 4.96 -16.11 -2.90
CA ALA A 383 4.57 -16.48 -1.55
C ALA A 383 3.86 -17.84 -1.45
N ARG A 384 3.39 -18.40 -2.56
CA ARG A 384 2.68 -19.68 -2.64
C ARG A 384 2.93 -20.29 -4.02
N ALA A 385 2.96 -21.63 -4.09
CA ALA A 385 2.98 -22.34 -5.36
C ALA A 385 1.68 -22.00 -6.13
N ALA A 386 1.73 -21.01 -7.02
CA ALA A 386 0.60 -20.61 -7.84
C ALA A 386 0.46 -21.54 -9.03
N ASN A 387 -0.74 -22.02 -9.29
CA ASN A 387 -1.05 -22.88 -10.45
C ASN A 387 -1.14 -22.05 -11.74
N VAL A 388 0.00 -21.53 -12.21
CA VAL A 388 0.07 -20.70 -13.42
C VAL A 388 -0.31 -21.47 -14.68
N VAL A 389 0.05 -22.76 -14.75
CA VAL A 389 -0.28 -23.64 -15.89
C VAL A 389 -1.79 -23.85 -16.02
N GLY A 390 -2.46 -24.22 -14.91
CA GLY A 390 -3.92 -24.39 -14.89
C GLY A 390 -4.66 -23.09 -15.19
N ALA A 391 -4.13 -21.96 -14.70
CA ALA A 391 -4.66 -20.64 -15.02
C ALA A 391 -4.52 -20.32 -16.52
N ALA A 392 -3.35 -20.53 -17.12
CA ALA A 392 -3.09 -20.32 -18.54
C ALA A 392 -3.97 -21.23 -19.43
N ALA A 393 -4.25 -22.45 -18.95
CA ALA A 393 -5.15 -23.36 -19.65
C ALA A 393 -6.62 -22.89 -19.67
N SER A 394 -7.04 -22.07 -18.71
CA SER A 394 -8.44 -21.71 -18.49
C SER A 394 -8.78 -20.25 -18.82
N ASN A 395 -7.77 -19.41 -19.04
CA ASN A 395 -7.95 -17.98 -19.28
C ASN A 395 -7.24 -17.56 -20.56
N HIS A 396 -7.79 -16.56 -21.23
CA HIS A 396 -7.18 -15.99 -22.44
C HIS A 396 -5.82 -15.36 -22.14
N LYS A 397 -5.69 -14.64 -21.04
CA LYS A 397 -4.46 -13.94 -20.67
C LYS A 397 -4.15 -14.13 -19.19
N VAL A 398 -2.92 -14.51 -18.89
CA VAL A 398 -2.40 -14.63 -17.51
C VAL A 398 -1.09 -13.89 -17.40
N ILE A 399 -0.93 -13.11 -16.34
CA ILE A 399 0.33 -12.47 -16.03
C ILE A 399 0.76 -12.91 -14.63
N ALA A 400 1.96 -13.47 -14.54
CA ALA A 400 2.47 -14.05 -13.30
C ALA A 400 3.86 -13.50 -12.93
N LEU A 401 3.99 -13.04 -11.68
CA LEU A 401 5.30 -12.84 -11.07
C LEU A 401 5.90 -14.21 -10.74
N LEU A 402 7.12 -14.44 -11.19
CA LEU A 402 7.82 -15.70 -11.02
C LEU A 402 8.91 -15.57 -9.96
N ASP A 403 9.13 -16.64 -9.19
CA ASP A 403 10.12 -16.66 -8.12
C ASP A 403 11.33 -17.54 -8.49
N GLY A 404 12.51 -17.03 -8.13
CA GLY A 404 13.76 -17.77 -8.18
C GLY A 404 14.39 -17.87 -9.57
N ALA A 405 15.69 -18.15 -9.55
CA ALA A 405 16.46 -18.44 -10.76
C ALA A 405 15.92 -19.73 -11.43
N GLY A 406 15.66 -19.66 -12.74
CA GLY A 406 15.09 -20.78 -13.50
C GLY A 406 13.57 -20.91 -13.44
N GLY A 407 12.84 -20.13 -12.63
CA GLY A 407 11.39 -20.20 -12.55
C GLY A 407 10.67 -19.95 -13.88
N ALA A 408 11.19 -19.07 -14.70
CA ALA A 408 10.66 -18.79 -16.04
C ALA A 408 10.86 -19.95 -17.03
N ALA A 409 12.06 -20.54 -17.06
CA ALA A 409 12.34 -21.71 -17.90
C ALA A 409 11.52 -22.92 -17.47
N LYS A 410 11.40 -23.15 -16.16
CA LYS A 410 10.54 -24.20 -15.61
C LYS A 410 9.07 -24.01 -16.02
N LEU A 411 8.54 -22.79 -15.90
CA LEU A 411 7.18 -22.49 -16.36
C LEU A 411 6.96 -22.85 -17.82
N CYS A 412 7.91 -22.49 -18.70
CA CYS A 412 7.83 -22.83 -20.13
C CYS A 412 7.88 -24.35 -20.37
N SER A 413 8.73 -25.08 -19.62
CA SER A 413 8.76 -26.54 -19.65
C SER A 413 7.43 -27.14 -19.20
N ASP A 414 6.89 -26.67 -18.07
CA ASP A 414 5.61 -27.14 -17.53
C ASP A 414 4.44 -26.85 -18.49
N LEU A 415 4.40 -25.65 -19.11
CA LEU A 415 3.40 -25.32 -20.14
C LEU A 415 3.43 -26.32 -21.29
N SER A 416 4.62 -26.70 -21.79
CA SER A 416 4.79 -27.67 -22.85
C SER A 416 4.33 -29.07 -22.40
N GLU A 417 4.74 -29.52 -21.21
CA GLU A 417 4.41 -30.81 -20.64
C GLU A 417 2.89 -31.00 -20.46
N TYR A 418 2.20 -29.91 -20.07
CA TYR A 418 0.76 -29.91 -19.83
C TYR A 418 -0.07 -29.52 -21.07
N GLY A 419 0.49 -29.68 -22.28
CA GLY A 419 -0.24 -29.54 -23.53
C GLY A 419 -0.53 -28.10 -23.97
N LEU A 420 0.14 -27.12 -23.38
CA LEU A 420 0.00 -25.69 -23.70
C LEU A 420 1.15 -25.17 -24.59
N GLY A 421 1.75 -26.04 -25.40
CA GLY A 421 2.85 -25.64 -26.30
C GLY A 421 2.45 -24.59 -27.36
N GLY A 422 1.17 -24.42 -27.64
CA GLY A 422 0.64 -23.45 -28.60
C GLY A 422 0.37 -22.05 -28.04
N VAL A 423 0.54 -21.80 -26.73
CA VAL A 423 0.36 -20.48 -26.16
C VAL A 423 1.54 -19.56 -26.50
N ARG A 424 1.30 -18.24 -26.49
CA ARG A 424 2.37 -17.24 -26.65
C ARG A 424 2.83 -16.77 -25.27
N VAL A 425 4.14 -16.71 -25.08
CA VAL A 425 4.74 -16.30 -23.81
C VAL A 425 5.64 -15.11 -24.03
N ALA A 426 5.52 -14.09 -23.19
CA ALA A 426 6.47 -13.00 -23.08
C ALA A 426 7.03 -12.98 -21.65
N ILE A 427 8.36 -13.02 -21.52
CA ILE A 427 9.04 -12.98 -20.23
C ILE A 427 9.86 -11.71 -20.14
N GLY A 428 9.60 -10.91 -19.11
CA GLY A 428 10.42 -9.76 -18.73
C GLY A 428 11.26 -10.10 -17.51
N GLN A 429 12.57 -9.91 -17.63
CA GLN A 429 13.55 -10.10 -16.57
C GLN A 429 14.16 -8.75 -16.21
N ASP A 430 14.40 -8.52 -14.91
CA ASP A 430 15.09 -7.34 -14.34
C ASP A 430 14.65 -6.01 -14.96
N LEU A 431 13.33 -5.87 -15.16
CA LEU A 431 12.71 -4.75 -15.87
C LEU A 431 13.13 -3.41 -15.29
N GLY A 432 13.46 -2.47 -16.18
CA GLY A 432 13.92 -1.12 -15.84
C GLY A 432 15.34 -1.05 -15.28
N GLY A 433 16.06 -2.18 -15.19
CA GLY A 433 17.46 -2.28 -14.78
C GLY A 433 18.43 -2.31 -15.97
N GLU A 434 19.74 -2.34 -15.67
CA GLU A 434 20.79 -2.46 -16.68
C GLU A 434 20.76 -3.84 -17.38
N ASP A 435 20.33 -4.88 -16.66
CA ASP A 435 20.21 -6.26 -17.16
C ASP A 435 18.81 -6.57 -17.71
N GLU A 436 18.03 -5.56 -18.09
CA GLU A 436 16.68 -5.74 -18.64
C GLU A 436 16.71 -6.64 -19.87
N LYS A 437 15.92 -7.72 -19.80
CA LYS A 437 15.75 -8.65 -20.91
C LYS A 437 14.27 -8.95 -21.11
N ILE A 438 13.75 -8.77 -22.32
CA ILE A 438 12.38 -9.12 -22.69
C ILE A 438 12.45 -10.08 -23.87
N VAL A 439 11.86 -11.27 -23.70
CA VAL A 439 11.88 -12.34 -24.71
C VAL A 439 10.45 -12.82 -24.93
N CYS A 440 10.08 -12.95 -26.19
CA CYS A 440 8.77 -13.48 -26.61
C CYS A 440 8.98 -14.73 -27.46
N GLY A 441 8.12 -15.74 -27.29
CA GLY A 441 8.18 -16.97 -28.05
C GLY A 441 7.14 -17.99 -27.63
N SER A 442 7.24 -19.19 -28.18
CA SER A 442 6.48 -20.34 -27.68
C SER A 442 7.14 -20.89 -26.41
N PRO A 443 6.41 -21.68 -25.60
CA PRO A 443 7.00 -22.35 -24.44
C PRO A 443 8.23 -23.18 -24.79
N ALA A 444 8.22 -23.88 -25.94
CA ALA A 444 9.35 -24.70 -26.38
C ALA A 444 10.60 -23.88 -26.71
N ASP A 445 10.43 -22.69 -27.31
CA ASP A 445 11.53 -21.79 -27.64
C ASP A 445 12.22 -21.23 -26.38
N LEU A 446 11.43 -21.03 -25.31
CA LEU A 446 11.88 -20.34 -24.09
C LEU A 446 12.33 -21.30 -22.98
N ALA A 447 11.95 -22.59 -23.03
CA ALA A 447 12.29 -23.57 -21.99
C ALA A 447 13.81 -23.77 -21.78
N GLY A 448 14.61 -23.60 -22.84
CA GLY A 448 16.09 -23.68 -22.80
C GLY A 448 16.78 -22.36 -22.50
N THR A 449 16.05 -21.27 -22.28
CA THR A 449 16.63 -19.95 -22.04
C THR A 449 16.97 -19.76 -20.57
N GLU A 450 18.17 -19.28 -20.30
CA GLU A 450 18.55 -18.87 -18.94
C GLU A 450 17.92 -17.52 -18.60
N PHE A 451 17.23 -17.50 -17.46
CA PHE A 451 16.61 -16.30 -16.90
C PHE A 451 17.12 -16.03 -15.49
N GLY A 452 17.21 -14.75 -15.14
CA GLY A 452 17.54 -14.27 -13.81
C GLY A 452 16.44 -14.56 -12.78
N ARG A 453 16.62 -13.98 -11.60
CA ARG A 453 15.75 -14.26 -10.45
C ARG A 453 14.42 -13.47 -10.49
N LEU A 454 14.43 -12.26 -11.03
CA LEU A 454 13.27 -11.36 -11.02
C LEU A 454 12.59 -11.38 -12.39
N CYS A 455 11.61 -12.26 -12.54
CA CYS A 455 10.89 -12.43 -13.80
C CYS A 455 9.40 -12.19 -13.64
N ILE A 456 8.78 -11.66 -14.69
CA ILE A 456 7.35 -11.61 -14.89
C ILE A 456 7.04 -12.23 -16.24
N ALA A 457 6.04 -13.10 -16.30
CA ALA A 457 5.59 -13.73 -17.54
C ALA A 457 4.18 -13.29 -17.89
N MET A 458 3.96 -12.97 -19.16
CA MET A 458 2.62 -12.88 -19.76
C MET A 458 2.41 -14.10 -20.65
N ILE A 459 1.30 -14.80 -20.47
CA ILE A 459 0.92 -15.97 -21.23
C ILE A 459 -0.41 -15.67 -21.91
N ILE A 460 -0.48 -15.86 -23.23
CA ILE A 460 -1.68 -15.63 -24.03
C ILE A 460 -2.10 -16.96 -24.65
N ASN A 461 -3.31 -17.40 -24.28
CA ASN A 461 -3.97 -18.57 -24.83
C ASN A 461 -5.13 -18.10 -25.70
N ASP A 462 -4.98 -18.16 -27.02
CA ASP A 462 -5.98 -17.65 -27.96
C ASP A 462 -7.23 -18.55 -28.05
N SER A 463 -7.19 -19.75 -27.47
CA SER A 463 -8.27 -20.72 -27.51
C SER A 463 -8.46 -21.48 -26.20
N PRO A 464 -8.74 -20.77 -25.08
CA PRO A 464 -9.03 -21.45 -23.84
C PRO A 464 -10.33 -22.30 -24.03
N PRO A 465 -10.31 -23.55 -23.53
CA PRO A 465 -11.51 -24.41 -23.68
C PRO A 465 -12.67 -23.81 -22.88
N PRO A 466 -13.91 -24.11 -23.30
CA PRO A 466 -15.11 -23.76 -22.52
C PRO A 466 -15.07 -24.43 -21.14
N SER A 467 -16.07 -24.13 -20.30
CA SER A 467 -16.19 -24.69 -18.94
C SER A 467 -15.82 -26.18 -18.89
N ARG A 468 -14.94 -26.51 -17.92
CA ARG A 468 -14.40 -27.87 -17.74
C ARG A 468 -15.12 -28.63 -16.62
N SER A 469 -16.41 -28.45 -16.47
CA SER A 469 -17.27 -29.27 -15.62
C SER A 469 -18.02 -30.29 -16.45
N CYS A 470 -18.35 -31.44 -15.86
CA CYS A 470 -19.06 -32.54 -16.56
C CYS A 470 -18.33 -33.00 -17.83
N ILE A 471 -17.05 -33.27 -17.72
CA ILE A 471 -16.21 -33.68 -18.85
C ILE A 471 -16.72 -35.01 -19.40
N PRO A 472 -16.96 -35.14 -20.72
CA PRO A 472 -17.39 -36.41 -21.30
C PRO A 472 -16.42 -37.55 -21.06
N ASP A 473 -16.95 -38.77 -20.86
CA ASP A 473 -16.14 -39.95 -20.53
C ASP A 473 -15.10 -40.31 -21.59
N ASP A 474 -15.36 -40.03 -22.85
CA ASP A 474 -14.49 -40.29 -24.00
C ASP A 474 -13.30 -39.29 -24.09
N CYS A 475 -13.39 -38.20 -23.39
CA CYS A 475 -12.27 -37.24 -23.27
C CYS A 475 -11.14 -37.78 -22.40
N PHE A 476 -11.37 -38.75 -21.51
CA PHE A 476 -10.35 -39.32 -20.64
C PHE A 476 -9.55 -40.45 -21.32
N ILE A 477 -8.27 -40.51 -21.03
CA ILE A 477 -7.42 -41.66 -21.38
C ILE A 477 -7.85 -42.81 -20.48
N ARG A 478 -8.16 -43.93 -21.10
CA ARG A 478 -8.66 -45.14 -20.44
C ARG A 478 -7.64 -46.26 -20.51
N GLY A 479 -7.70 -47.16 -19.56
CA GLY A 479 -7.13 -48.49 -19.51
C GLY A 479 -8.14 -49.46 -18.94
N ASP A 480 -7.68 -50.46 -18.23
CA ASP A 480 -8.53 -51.45 -17.56
C ASP A 480 -9.10 -50.94 -16.23
N ALA A 481 -8.66 -49.77 -15.76
CA ALA A 481 -9.14 -49.17 -14.53
C ALA A 481 -10.62 -48.75 -14.63
N PRO A 482 -11.43 -48.99 -13.60
CA PRO A 482 -12.79 -48.50 -13.54
C PRO A 482 -12.79 -46.95 -13.52
N MET A 483 -13.82 -46.36 -14.15
CA MET A 483 -13.99 -44.90 -14.21
C MET A 483 -15.39 -44.50 -13.76
N THR A 484 -15.47 -43.58 -12.82
CA THR A 484 -16.74 -42.93 -12.44
C THR A 484 -17.32 -42.19 -13.63
N LYS A 485 -18.53 -42.54 -14.03
CA LYS A 485 -19.20 -42.00 -15.22
C LYS A 485 -19.55 -40.52 -15.03
N SER A 486 -19.62 -39.77 -16.14
CA SER A 486 -19.74 -38.30 -16.13
C SER A 486 -20.88 -37.78 -15.26
N GLU A 487 -22.06 -38.42 -15.28
CA GLU A 487 -23.23 -38.00 -14.49
C GLU A 487 -22.97 -38.18 -12.99
N ILE A 488 -22.42 -39.33 -12.59
CA ILE A 488 -22.09 -39.65 -11.19
C ILE A 488 -20.92 -38.79 -10.73
N ARG A 489 -19.88 -38.61 -11.56
CA ARG A 489 -18.70 -37.83 -11.28
C ARG A 489 -19.05 -36.35 -11.01
N SER A 490 -19.82 -35.74 -11.91
CA SER A 490 -20.27 -34.36 -11.77
C SER A 490 -21.09 -34.14 -10.51
N LEU A 491 -21.98 -35.09 -10.19
CA LEU A 491 -22.75 -34.99 -8.95
C LEU A 491 -21.87 -35.16 -7.73
N SER A 492 -20.93 -36.11 -7.71
CA SER A 492 -20.00 -36.33 -6.60
C SER A 492 -19.11 -35.13 -6.35
N VAL A 493 -18.53 -34.52 -7.40
CA VAL A 493 -17.71 -33.30 -7.31
C VAL A 493 -18.55 -32.11 -6.81
N SER A 494 -19.79 -31.98 -7.30
CA SER A 494 -20.72 -30.96 -6.80
C SER A 494 -21.02 -31.13 -5.29
N LYS A 495 -21.20 -32.39 -4.83
CA LYS A 495 -21.45 -32.73 -3.42
C LYS A 495 -20.25 -32.48 -2.53
N LEU A 496 -19.03 -32.49 -3.04
CA LEU A 496 -17.85 -32.07 -2.32
C LEU A 496 -17.91 -30.57 -1.94
N ARG A 497 -18.61 -29.70 -2.65
CA ARG A 497 -18.72 -28.25 -2.40
C ARG A 497 -17.34 -27.59 -2.30
N LEU A 498 -16.47 -27.87 -3.25
CA LEU A 498 -15.11 -27.39 -3.27
C LEU A 498 -15.05 -25.85 -3.37
N ASN A 499 -14.08 -25.25 -2.71
CA ASN A 499 -13.65 -23.88 -2.93
C ASN A 499 -12.29 -23.86 -3.65
N LYS A 500 -11.85 -22.67 -4.06
CA LYS A 500 -10.62 -22.52 -4.87
C LYS A 500 -9.35 -23.06 -4.19
N ASP A 501 -9.31 -23.08 -2.86
CA ASP A 501 -8.15 -23.45 -2.05
C ASP A 501 -8.30 -24.83 -1.39
N SER A 502 -9.26 -25.66 -1.83
CA SER A 502 -9.55 -26.96 -1.23
C SER A 502 -8.39 -27.95 -1.36
N ILE A 503 -8.08 -28.64 -0.28
CA ILE A 503 -7.16 -29.78 -0.27
C ILE A 503 -8.03 -31.04 -0.33
N VAL A 504 -7.92 -31.80 -1.43
CA VAL A 504 -8.80 -32.92 -1.72
C VAL A 504 -8.04 -34.23 -1.72
N TYR A 505 -8.57 -35.25 -1.03
CA TYR A 505 -8.14 -36.63 -1.25
C TYR A 505 -9.11 -37.30 -2.20
N ASP A 506 -8.59 -37.94 -3.27
CA ASP A 506 -9.32 -38.85 -4.14
C ASP A 506 -8.80 -40.27 -3.91
N ILE A 507 -9.56 -41.05 -3.13
CA ILE A 507 -9.17 -42.40 -2.68
C ILE A 507 -9.78 -43.44 -3.58
N GLY A 508 -8.94 -44.26 -4.22
CA GLY A 508 -9.32 -45.19 -5.30
C GLY A 508 -9.52 -44.43 -6.60
N ALA A 509 -8.53 -43.58 -6.98
CA ALA A 509 -8.64 -42.63 -8.07
C ALA A 509 -8.89 -43.26 -9.46
N GLY A 510 -8.50 -44.54 -9.68
CA GLY A 510 -8.69 -45.24 -10.91
C GLY A 510 -8.07 -44.52 -12.12
N THR A 511 -8.87 -44.02 -13.02
CA THR A 511 -8.42 -43.24 -14.17
C THR A 511 -8.08 -41.77 -13.81
N GLY A 512 -8.35 -41.31 -12.59
CA GLY A 512 -8.18 -39.93 -12.15
C GLY A 512 -9.26 -38.97 -12.64
N SER A 513 -10.39 -39.49 -13.10
CA SER A 513 -11.44 -38.63 -13.66
C SER A 513 -12.09 -37.72 -12.62
N VAL A 514 -12.25 -38.18 -11.37
CA VAL A 514 -12.70 -37.34 -10.24
C VAL A 514 -11.57 -36.37 -9.82
N SER A 515 -10.33 -36.88 -9.73
CA SER A 515 -9.16 -36.04 -9.43
C SER A 515 -9.04 -34.83 -10.36
N VAL A 516 -9.22 -35.03 -11.68
CA VAL A 516 -9.18 -33.97 -12.69
C VAL A 516 -10.27 -32.94 -12.45
N GLU A 517 -11.54 -33.35 -12.36
CA GLU A 517 -12.65 -32.39 -12.15
C GLU A 517 -12.54 -31.68 -10.80
N ALA A 518 -12.07 -32.37 -9.75
CA ALA A 518 -11.79 -31.73 -8.46
C ALA A 518 -10.65 -30.70 -8.54
N ALA A 519 -9.57 -31.00 -9.25
CA ALA A 519 -8.43 -30.10 -9.44
C ALA A 519 -8.81 -28.84 -10.23
N LEU A 520 -9.66 -28.98 -11.24
CA LEU A 520 -10.20 -27.86 -12.02
C LEU A 520 -11.16 -27.00 -11.20
N ALA A 521 -11.91 -27.60 -10.27
CA ALA A 521 -12.80 -26.90 -9.35
C ALA A 521 -12.06 -26.19 -8.20
N ALA A 522 -10.86 -26.67 -7.84
CA ALA A 522 -10.00 -26.11 -6.79
C ALA A 522 -8.65 -25.66 -7.37
N PRO A 523 -8.60 -24.62 -8.21
CA PRO A 523 -7.41 -24.25 -8.99
C PRO A 523 -6.22 -23.78 -8.13
N ASN A 524 -6.44 -23.26 -6.92
CA ASN A 524 -5.41 -22.85 -5.98
C ASN A 524 -5.13 -23.93 -4.91
N GLY A 525 -5.94 -24.99 -4.89
CA GLY A 525 -5.82 -26.12 -3.98
C GLY A 525 -4.95 -27.24 -4.55
N MET A 526 -4.98 -28.39 -3.88
CA MET A 526 -4.24 -29.58 -4.29
C MET A 526 -5.13 -30.81 -4.20
N VAL A 527 -5.06 -31.69 -5.19
CA VAL A 527 -5.71 -33.01 -5.16
C VAL A 527 -4.65 -34.08 -4.98
N TYR A 528 -4.80 -34.88 -3.94
CA TYR A 528 -3.98 -36.05 -3.67
C TYR A 528 -4.74 -37.29 -4.13
N ALA A 529 -4.37 -37.80 -5.30
CA ALA A 529 -4.94 -39.00 -5.89
C ALA A 529 -4.21 -40.25 -5.34
N VAL A 530 -4.91 -41.06 -4.57
CA VAL A 530 -4.37 -42.28 -3.99
C VAL A 530 -4.88 -43.50 -4.76
N GLU A 531 -3.97 -44.27 -5.34
CA GLU A 531 -4.30 -45.44 -6.15
C GLU A 531 -3.29 -46.57 -5.86
N LYS A 532 -3.83 -47.77 -5.63
CA LYS A 532 -2.99 -48.93 -5.29
C LYS A 532 -2.28 -49.55 -6.50
N GLU A 533 -2.93 -49.53 -7.67
CA GLU A 533 -2.41 -50.11 -8.90
C GLU A 533 -1.58 -49.09 -9.67
N ARG A 534 -0.30 -49.39 -9.89
CA ARG A 534 0.66 -48.49 -10.57
C ARG A 534 0.20 -48.09 -11.97
N SER A 535 -0.37 -49.04 -12.72
CA SER A 535 -0.89 -48.76 -14.07
C SER A 535 -2.04 -47.75 -14.06
N SER A 536 -2.89 -47.78 -13.02
CA SER A 536 -3.97 -46.83 -12.83
C SER A 536 -3.43 -45.46 -12.37
N ALA A 537 -2.44 -45.43 -11.50
CA ALA A 537 -1.77 -44.20 -11.09
C ALA A 537 -1.13 -43.48 -12.30
N GLU A 538 -0.51 -44.20 -13.22
CA GLU A 538 0.02 -43.65 -14.46
C GLU A 538 -1.07 -43.04 -15.37
N LEU A 539 -2.30 -43.59 -15.33
CA LEU A 539 -3.46 -43.01 -16.04
C LEU A 539 -3.87 -41.67 -15.41
N VAL A 540 -3.86 -41.59 -14.08
CA VAL A 540 -4.11 -40.32 -13.37
C VAL A 540 -3.13 -39.24 -13.84
N GLU A 541 -1.83 -39.51 -13.86
CA GLU A 541 -0.81 -38.58 -14.34
C GLU A 541 -1.03 -38.16 -15.82
N LYS A 542 -1.31 -39.13 -16.70
CA LYS A 542 -1.58 -38.87 -18.13
C LYS A 542 -2.81 -37.96 -18.28
N ASN A 543 -3.87 -38.22 -17.53
CA ASN A 543 -5.06 -37.39 -17.55
C ASN A 543 -4.81 -36.02 -16.93
N ALA A 544 -4.05 -35.91 -15.84
CA ALA A 544 -3.64 -34.64 -15.27
C ALA A 544 -2.92 -33.75 -16.30
N ARG A 545 -1.96 -34.31 -17.06
CA ARG A 545 -1.29 -33.61 -18.16
C ARG A 545 -2.26 -33.20 -19.27
N LYS A 546 -3.11 -34.15 -19.72
CA LYS A 546 -4.07 -33.91 -20.81
C LYS A 546 -5.03 -32.76 -20.50
N PHE A 547 -5.45 -32.63 -19.24
CA PHE A 547 -6.41 -31.60 -18.81
C PHE A 547 -5.73 -30.37 -18.20
N SER A 548 -4.39 -30.27 -18.29
CA SER A 548 -3.60 -29.15 -17.75
C SER A 548 -3.91 -28.89 -16.26
N ALA A 549 -3.94 -29.96 -15.46
CA ALA A 549 -4.22 -29.95 -14.02
C ALA A 549 -2.95 -30.32 -13.22
N PRO A 550 -1.94 -29.40 -13.10
CA PRO A 550 -0.68 -29.67 -12.41
C PRO A 550 -0.84 -29.75 -10.88
N ASN A 551 -1.99 -29.35 -10.36
CA ASN A 551 -2.35 -29.44 -8.95
C ASN A 551 -2.93 -30.81 -8.55
N ILE A 552 -2.49 -31.88 -9.23
CA ILE A 552 -2.76 -33.28 -8.86
C ILE A 552 -1.43 -33.93 -8.47
N SER A 553 -1.37 -34.46 -7.27
CA SER A 553 -0.25 -35.28 -6.77
C SER A 553 -0.71 -36.73 -6.67
N VAL A 554 0.03 -37.65 -7.28
CA VAL A 554 -0.34 -39.07 -7.33
C VAL A 554 0.49 -39.83 -6.30
N THR A 555 -0.18 -40.62 -5.46
CA THR A 555 0.44 -41.52 -4.47
C THR A 555 0.05 -42.95 -4.79
N VAL A 556 1.06 -43.76 -5.10
CA VAL A 556 0.87 -45.21 -5.31
C VAL A 556 0.87 -45.92 -3.97
N GLY A 557 -0.24 -46.51 -3.60
CA GLY A 557 -0.38 -47.23 -2.34
C GLY A 557 -1.82 -47.47 -1.92
N SER A 558 -1.99 -48.27 -0.91
CA SER A 558 -3.31 -48.58 -0.35
C SER A 558 -3.64 -47.64 0.80
N ALA A 559 -4.84 -47.06 0.80
CA ALA A 559 -5.34 -46.35 1.97
C ALA A 559 -5.76 -47.36 3.06
N PRO A 560 -5.55 -47.04 4.36
CA PRO A 560 -5.16 -45.75 4.92
C PRO A 560 -3.66 -45.48 4.95
N ASP A 561 -2.77 -46.45 4.76
CA ASP A 561 -1.31 -46.24 4.91
C ASP A 561 -0.76 -45.15 4.00
N ALA A 562 -1.20 -45.09 2.74
CA ALA A 562 -0.79 -44.09 1.78
C ALA A 562 -1.23 -42.67 2.14
N LEU A 563 -2.10 -42.50 3.14
CA LEU A 563 -2.54 -41.16 3.60
C LEU A 563 -1.61 -40.56 4.66
N ARG A 564 -0.69 -41.35 5.24
CA ARG A 564 0.07 -40.98 6.44
C ARG A 564 0.84 -39.68 6.30
N ASP A 565 1.56 -39.51 5.22
CA ASP A 565 2.45 -38.35 5.00
C ASP A 565 1.79 -37.20 4.19
N LEU A 566 0.53 -37.35 3.80
CA LEU A 566 -0.20 -36.30 3.09
C LEU A 566 -0.65 -35.19 4.05
N PRO A 567 -0.72 -33.93 3.62
CA PRO A 567 -1.26 -32.84 4.44
C PRO A 567 -2.74 -33.05 4.76
N ALA A 568 -3.24 -32.48 5.88
CA ALA A 568 -4.62 -32.61 6.31
C ALA A 568 -5.61 -32.17 5.19
N PRO A 569 -6.58 -33.01 4.80
CA PRO A 569 -7.53 -32.69 3.75
C PRO A 569 -8.65 -31.78 4.26
N THR A 570 -9.20 -30.96 3.37
CA THR A 570 -10.47 -30.28 3.63
C THR A 570 -11.66 -31.10 3.13
N HIS A 571 -11.43 -31.87 2.07
CA HIS A 571 -12.43 -32.67 1.38
C HIS A 571 -11.88 -34.04 0.99
N VAL A 572 -12.71 -35.05 1.04
CA VAL A 572 -12.32 -36.42 0.69
C VAL A 572 -13.40 -37.04 -0.20
N PHE A 573 -12.98 -37.56 -1.32
CA PHE A 573 -13.79 -38.43 -2.15
C PHE A 573 -13.29 -39.87 -1.99
N ILE A 574 -14.20 -40.81 -1.78
CA ILE A 574 -13.91 -42.26 -1.68
C ILE A 574 -14.69 -42.97 -2.80
N GLY A 575 -13.96 -43.31 -3.88
CA GLY A 575 -14.50 -44.07 -5.02
C GLY A 575 -14.29 -45.56 -4.90
N GLY A 576 -13.34 -46.00 -4.06
CA GLY A 576 -13.04 -47.40 -3.78
C GLY A 576 -12.25 -47.58 -2.50
N SER A 577 -12.71 -48.39 -1.57
CA SER A 577 -12.08 -48.60 -0.25
C SER A 577 -11.34 -49.93 -0.15
N SER A 578 -11.50 -50.85 -1.05
CA SER A 578 -10.96 -52.20 -1.02
C SER A 578 -11.28 -52.95 0.32
N GLY A 579 -12.42 -52.61 0.95
CA GLY A 579 -12.86 -53.18 2.23
C GLY A 579 -12.32 -52.51 3.49
N ASN A 580 -11.59 -51.38 3.36
CA ASN A 580 -10.99 -50.64 4.45
C ASN A 580 -11.67 -49.29 4.72
N LEU A 581 -12.95 -49.16 4.39
CA LEU A 581 -13.66 -47.85 4.43
C LEU A 581 -13.58 -47.24 5.86
N ARG A 582 -13.77 -48.03 6.91
CA ARG A 582 -13.77 -47.60 8.30
C ARG A 582 -12.40 -47.03 8.71
N GLU A 583 -11.32 -47.75 8.39
CA GLU A 583 -9.93 -47.36 8.71
C GLU A 583 -9.52 -46.09 7.93
N ILE A 584 -9.97 -45.99 6.68
CA ILE A 584 -9.75 -44.80 5.84
C ILE A 584 -10.42 -43.58 6.47
N ILE A 585 -11.69 -43.66 6.83
CA ILE A 585 -12.42 -42.56 7.46
C ILE A 585 -11.77 -42.15 8.78
N ARG A 586 -11.36 -43.12 9.65
CA ARG A 586 -10.64 -42.81 10.89
C ARG A 586 -9.35 -42.05 10.62
N ALA A 587 -8.50 -42.52 9.70
CA ALA A 587 -7.26 -41.86 9.35
C ALA A 587 -7.46 -40.43 8.80
N VAL A 588 -8.55 -40.19 8.09
CA VAL A 588 -8.95 -38.85 7.64
C VAL A 588 -9.35 -37.97 8.81
N LEU A 589 -10.21 -38.45 9.72
CA LEU A 589 -10.72 -37.69 10.87
C LEU A 589 -9.62 -37.38 11.89
N ASP A 590 -8.66 -38.28 12.07
CA ASP A 590 -7.49 -38.05 12.94
C ASP A 590 -6.66 -36.85 12.45
N LYS A 591 -6.60 -36.62 11.15
CA LYS A 591 -5.92 -35.46 10.51
C LYS A 591 -6.77 -34.22 10.39
N ALA A 592 -8.04 -34.43 10.09
CA ALA A 592 -8.99 -33.36 9.76
C ALA A 592 -10.39 -33.71 10.30
N PRO A 593 -10.66 -33.42 11.58
CA PRO A 593 -11.93 -33.77 12.24
C PRO A 593 -13.18 -33.23 11.54
N ASN A 594 -13.05 -32.12 10.80
CA ASN A 594 -14.14 -31.45 10.10
C ASN A 594 -14.15 -31.68 8.59
N ALA A 595 -13.36 -32.64 8.07
CA ALA A 595 -13.30 -32.91 6.64
C ALA A 595 -14.69 -33.30 6.09
N ARG A 596 -15.02 -32.75 4.92
CA ARG A 596 -16.21 -33.17 4.18
C ARG A 596 -15.88 -34.40 3.36
N ILE A 597 -16.68 -35.44 3.53
CA ILE A 597 -16.45 -36.77 2.92
C ILE A 597 -17.62 -37.12 1.99
N VAL A 598 -17.31 -37.51 0.76
CA VAL A 598 -18.25 -38.02 -0.23
C VAL A 598 -17.84 -39.44 -0.59
N ILE A 599 -18.77 -40.39 -0.40
CA ILE A 599 -18.54 -41.83 -0.60
C ILE A 599 -19.45 -42.30 -1.72
N ASN A 600 -18.88 -42.88 -2.77
CA ASN A 600 -19.63 -43.55 -3.81
C ASN A 600 -19.67 -45.07 -3.54
N SER A 601 -20.88 -45.62 -3.47
CA SER A 601 -21.12 -47.07 -3.24
C SER A 601 -21.99 -47.65 -4.35
N ILE A 602 -21.55 -48.76 -4.91
CA ILE A 602 -22.28 -49.46 -6.01
C ILE A 602 -22.90 -50.74 -5.49
N THR A 603 -22.26 -51.43 -4.50
CA THR A 603 -22.76 -52.67 -3.91
C THR A 603 -23.50 -52.42 -2.60
N LEU A 604 -24.43 -53.30 -2.26
CA LEU A 604 -25.20 -53.22 -1.01
C LEU A 604 -24.28 -53.35 0.23
N GLU A 605 -23.19 -54.13 0.12
CA GLU A 605 -22.20 -54.31 1.14
C GLU A 605 -21.50 -52.98 1.46
N THR A 606 -21.03 -52.26 0.43
CA THR A 606 -20.39 -50.95 0.59
C THR A 606 -21.36 -49.88 1.13
N VAL A 607 -22.63 -49.91 0.69
CA VAL A 607 -23.68 -49.03 1.24
C VAL A 607 -23.88 -49.30 2.74
N SER A 608 -23.99 -50.60 3.13
CA SER A 608 -24.15 -51.00 4.51
C SER A 608 -22.95 -50.60 5.37
N GLU A 609 -21.72 -50.74 4.85
CA GLU A 609 -20.48 -50.33 5.51
C GLU A 609 -20.45 -48.78 5.69
N ALA A 610 -20.82 -48.02 4.66
CA ALA A 610 -20.85 -46.54 4.73
C ALA A 610 -21.85 -46.06 5.79
N ILE A 611 -23.07 -46.61 5.82
CA ILE A 611 -24.09 -46.30 6.85
C ILE A 611 -23.58 -46.69 8.25
N GLY A 612 -22.94 -47.87 8.38
CA GLY A 612 -22.32 -48.29 9.62
C GLY A 612 -21.21 -47.34 10.09
N CYS A 613 -20.35 -46.85 9.19
CA CYS A 613 -19.30 -45.90 9.52
C CYS A 613 -19.88 -44.54 9.99
N VAL A 614 -20.94 -44.05 9.34
CA VAL A 614 -21.61 -42.80 9.75
C VAL A 614 -22.08 -42.88 11.19
N ARG A 615 -22.74 -43.97 11.56
CA ARG A 615 -23.24 -44.19 12.92
C ARG A 615 -22.13 -44.43 13.95
N ASP A 616 -21.20 -45.32 13.64
CA ASP A 616 -20.23 -45.82 14.62
C ASP A 616 -19.07 -44.86 14.86
N LEU A 617 -18.80 -43.92 13.93
CA LEU A 617 -17.79 -42.87 14.05
C LEU A 617 -18.40 -41.50 14.41
N ASN A 618 -19.72 -41.47 14.75
CA ASN A 618 -20.44 -40.24 15.10
C ASN A 618 -20.32 -39.13 14.03
N LEU A 619 -20.39 -39.53 12.75
CA LEU A 619 -20.36 -38.56 11.66
C LEU A 619 -21.72 -37.84 11.55
N VAL A 620 -21.68 -36.59 11.18
CA VAL A 620 -22.88 -35.86 10.78
C VAL A 620 -23.21 -36.26 9.32
N GLU A 621 -24.24 -37.05 9.12
CA GLU A 621 -24.75 -37.34 7.78
C GLU A 621 -25.52 -36.12 7.26
N GLU A 622 -25.12 -35.59 6.10
CA GLU A 622 -25.85 -34.51 5.46
C GLU A 622 -26.91 -35.03 4.50
N GLU A 623 -26.57 -36.05 3.74
CA GLU A 623 -27.51 -36.72 2.83
C GLU A 623 -26.95 -38.05 2.29
N THR A 624 -27.86 -38.97 1.94
CA THR A 624 -27.56 -40.11 1.10
C THR A 624 -28.56 -40.15 -0.08
N VAL A 625 -28.05 -40.15 -1.31
CA VAL A 625 -28.87 -40.18 -2.53
C VAL A 625 -28.56 -41.40 -3.37
N SER A 626 -29.59 -42.01 -3.99
CA SER A 626 -29.46 -43.06 -5.00
C SER A 626 -29.61 -42.43 -6.37
N VAL A 627 -28.65 -42.65 -7.27
CA VAL A 627 -28.61 -42.11 -8.62
C VAL A 627 -28.66 -43.24 -9.62
N SER A 628 -29.73 -43.29 -10.42
CA SER A 628 -29.90 -44.26 -11.51
C SER A 628 -29.75 -43.59 -12.87
N VAL A 629 -28.86 -44.08 -13.71
CA VAL A 629 -28.57 -43.54 -15.04
C VAL A 629 -28.96 -44.57 -16.10
N ALA A 630 -29.65 -44.12 -17.13
CA ALA A 630 -29.88 -44.93 -18.32
C ALA A 630 -29.44 -44.15 -19.57
N ARG A 631 -28.68 -44.78 -20.45
CA ARG A 631 -28.16 -44.14 -21.67
C ARG A 631 -28.79 -44.79 -22.90
N ALA A 632 -29.16 -43.97 -23.87
CA ALA A 632 -29.67 -44.47 -25.15
C ALA A 632 -28.55 -45.18 -25.93
N LYS A 633 -28.84 -46.38 -26.41
CA LYS A 633 -27.98 -47.16 -27.31
C LYS A 633 -28.73 -47.39 -28.61
N SER A 634 -28.10 -47.00 -29.74
CA SER A 634 -28.67 -47.27 -31.07
C SER A 634 -28.57 -48.76 -31.41
N VAL A 635 -29.71 -49.36 -31.79
CA VAL A 635 -29.82 -50.75 -32.24
C VAL A 635 -30.64 -50.73 -33.51
N GLY A 636 -30.00 -50.86 -34.66
CA GLY A 636 -30.64 -50.63 -35.93
C GLY A 636 -31.23 -49.24 -36.10
N GLY A 637 -32.50 -49.09 -36.36
CA GLY A 637 -33.22 -47.81 -36.46
C GLY A 637 -33.82 -47.27 -35.14
N TYR A 638 -33.55 -47.92 -34.00
CA TYR A 638 -34.18 -47.62 -32.71
C TYR A 638 -33.14 -47.20 -31.65
N HIS A 639 -33.59 -46.48 -30.63
CA HIS A 639 -32.80 -46.13 -29.46
C HIS A 639 -33.35 -46.87 -28.23
N LEU A 640 -32.59 -47.82 -27.70
CA LEU A 640 -32.94 -48.55 -26.49
C LEU A 640 -32.25 -47.89 -25.28
N MET A 641 -32.99 -47.68 -24.18
CA MET A 641 -32.43 -47.21 -22.92
C MET A 641 -31.72 -48.35 -22.19
N ASN A 642 -30.41 -48.22 -22.02
CA ASN A 642 -29.59 -49.17 -21.30
C ASN A 642 -29.33 -48.63 -19.88
N GLY A 643 -29.97 -49.27 -18.87
CA GLY A 643 -29.79 -48.91 -17.46
C GLY A 643 -28.41 -49.30 -16.94
N GLN A 644 -27.84 -48.45 -16.11
CA GLN A 644 -26.62 -48.74 -15.37
C GLN A 644 -26.96 -49.07 -13.92
N ASN A 645 -26.03 -49.73 -13.21
CA ASN A 645 -26.22 -50.00 -11.79
C ASN A 645 -26.41 -48.67 -11.03
N PRO A 646 -27.37 -48.55 -10.11
CA PRO A 646 -27.53 -47.41 -9.26
C PRO A 646 -26.26 -47.18 -8.44
N VAL A 647 -25.89 -45.89 -8.25
CA VAL A 647 -24.80 -45.49 -7.38
C VAL A 647 -25.38 -44.72 -6.20
N TYR A 648 -24.99 -45.11 -4.99
CA TYR A 648 -25.36 -44.42 -3.78
C TYR A 648 -24.24 -43.44 -3.41
N ILE A 649 -24.59 -42.17 -3.25
CA ILE A 649 -23.67 -41.13 -2.86
C ILE A 649 -24.01 -40.69 -1.45
N THR A 650 -23.15 -41.04 -0.51
CA THR A 650 -23.27 -40.64 0.90
C THR A 650 -22.35 -39.44 1.19
N VAL A 651 -22.93 -38.39 1.75
CA VAL A 651 -22.21 -37.17 2.13
C VAL A 651 -22.23 -37.02 3.63
N CYS A 652 -21.08 -36.95 4.23
CA CYS A 652 -20.94 -36.77 5.66
C CYS A 652 -19.71 -35.90 6.03
N ARG A 653 -19.64 -35.52 7.30
CA ARG A 653 -18.48 -34.82 7.86
C ARG A 653 -18.25 -35.28 9.31
N GLY A 654 -17.07 -35.04 9.83
CA GLY A 654 -16.81 -35.28 11.24
C GLY A 654 -17.75 -34.47 12.13
N GLY A 655 -18.14 -35.03 13.25
CA GLY A 655 -19.07 -34.43 14.22
C GLY A 655 -18.37 -33.56 15.25
N GLY A 656 -17.29 -32.83 14.94
CA GLY A 656 -16.53 -31.85 15.70
C GLY A 656 -16.50 -32.00 17.23
#